data_5b18b88c5b5e41d1b888268a1ab5fa93
#
_entry.id   5b18b88c5b5e41d1b888268a1ab5fa93
#
_cell.length_a   1.000
_cell.length_b   1.000
_cell.length_c   1.000
_cell.angle_alpha   90.00
_cell.angle_beta   90.00
_cell.angle_gamma   90.00
#
_symmetry.space_group_name_H-M   'P 1'
#
loop_
_entity.id
_entity.type
_entity.pdbx_description
1 polymer ?
#
loop_
_entity_poly.entity_id
_entity_poly.type
_entity_poly.pdbx_seq_one_letter_code
_entity_poly.pdbx_strand_id
1 'polypeptide(L)'
;MTRYQLPDRSITLLLYSVQALIVLGIAYIVLHLNAYDLRVPFSYDGDSVVILMYIKGLIQDGWPTNISQLSAPFTYPGAAFPMLTSVDWLIIKVMSVFTAEPGLLLNGFWLLTLVFNAWSASYVAYQLRLSRVFSGLTGILYAFLPAALLRNVAHLNLVFYFVPLLCLVAVIIATRGVAIRQVKQALIVGLIACALQGFDYIYYSFFAVLLFSVATLIAYRRDDGFKQFKIPLLAIAIVILSTALNLIPTLQSWHKNGSSPDMGYKYTAEAEIYAAKLRHLLMPHPSNIIKPLALIAQKDLAANFPNENENMSARLGLYGAFGMLLMIVVSLRREVGSNQSAQLMRSISALGMAIFLIITVGGVGALINVISVPDIRAYNRFSVFLAFFAIVATGLCLQGWLGSGAVRSKIAKYFIVGAFAILSLYDQLLHARPLVEGQRKDMQRAFEEKQIIAKLEKIFPHDAALLELPFTGFPALAHFNKMESYDHVRPYLWSHHLKWSWPSFSQRHRAWQTKMQELQGSDLIKAAIFTGFDAIWVDRFAYPDAGQALISSLSQGKVRQIDTASSRFTVLDLREAATVLKARLSEVEFAEHTSALLGAGILVEWTNGFYGEEQNTAGHRFRWAQDQANIELRNSDKTSLYVCVAFALASPFEGSVKLEGADMPEAIKTTTVPQSVKFPLHLQSGEVRKLQFSTRLQPLSAPGDPRNLYFYVLDFVVTPINPTNKCVNQ
;
A
#
# COMPACT_ATOMS: atom_id res chain seq x y z
N MET A 1 51.00 16.23 5.16
CA MET A 1 49.70 16.87 5.44
C MET A 1 49.15 17.44 4.13
N THR A 2 48.42 16.64 3.37
CA THR A 2 47.73 17.09 2.15
C THR A 2 46.52 17.91 2.58
N ARG A 3 46.48 19.21 2.32
CA ARG A 3 45.34 20.09 2.46
C ARG A 3 44.21 19.52 1.61
N TYR A 4 43.22 18.91 2.24
CA TYR A 4 41.93 18.64 1.61
C TYR A 4 41.25 20.00 1.34
N GLN A 5 41.40 20.52 0.13
CA GLN A 5 40.53 21.60 -0.33
C GLN A 5 39.10 21.05 -0.32
N LEU A 6 38.23 21.66 0.49
CA LEU A 6 36.81 21.43 0.40
C LEU A 6 36.38 21.58 -1.06
N PRO A 7 35.62 20.67 -1.65
CA PRO A 7 35.14 20.85 -3.01
C PRO A 7 34.41 22.18 -3.09
N ASP A 8 34.72 22.98 -4.09
CA ASP A 8 34.04 24.23 -4.36
C ASP A 8 32.54 23.96 -4.38
N ARG A 9 31.78 24.61 -3.49
CA ARG A 9 30.35 24.42 -3.32
C ARG A 9 29.62 24.62 -4.65
N SER A 10 30.08 25.57 -5.46
CA SER A 10 29.54 25.89 -6.77
C SER A 10 29.67 24.71 -7.75
N ILE A 11 30.80 24.02 -7.77
CA ILE A 11 31.02 22.84 -8.62
C ILE A 11 30.12 21.71 -8.18
N THR A 12 29.92 21.49 -6.87
CA THR A 12 29.05 20.46 -6.35
C THR A 12 27.58 20.72 -6.72
N LEU A 13 27.11 21.95 -6.53
CA LEU A 13 25.76 22.35 -6.94
C LEU A 13 25.55 22.17 -8.45
N LEU A 14 26.51 22.59 -9.27
CA LEU A 14 26.45 22.40 -10.72
C LEU A 14 26.31 20.91 -11.10
N LEU A 15 27.08 20.03 -10.48
CA LEU A 15 27.02 18.59 -10.76
C LEU A 15 25.64 17.99 -10.44
N TYR A 16 25.04 18.36 -9.29
CA TYR A 16 23.70 17.90 -8.93
C TYR A 16 22.62 18.49 -9.85
N SER A 17 22.75 19.76 -10.26
CA SER A 17 21.84 20.38 -11.24
C SER A 17 21.92 19.68 -12.60
N VAL A 18 23.12 19.42 -13.10
CA VAL A 18 23.32 18.68 -14.36
C VAL A 18 22.75 17.27 -14.25
N GLN A 19 22.95 16.59 -13.13
CA GLN A 19 22.39 15.26 -12.90
C GLN A 19 20.85 15.28 -12.92
N ALA A 20 20.22 16.27 -12.26
CA ALA A 20 18.77 16.44 -12.31
C ALA A 20 18.26 16.63 -13.75
N LEU A 21 18.92 17.48 -14.53
CA LEU A 21 18.58 17.69 -15.94
C LEU A 21 18.71 16.41 -16.77
N ILE A 22 19.76 15.62 -16.54
CA ILE A 22 19.94 14.32 -17.21
C ILE A 22 18.82 13.36 -16.84
N VAL A 23 18.48 13.21 -15.54
CA VAL A 23 17.40 12.32 -15.07
C VAL A 23 16.06 12.75 -15.65
N LEU A 24 15.71 14.04 -15.58
CA LEU A 24 14.46 14.56 -16.14
C LEU A 24 14.43 14.47 -17.67
N GLY A 25 15.57 14.69 -18.35
CA GLY A 25 15.68 14.53 -19.79
C GLY A 25 15.47 13.08 -20.24
N ILE A 26 16.05 12.11 -19.52
CA ILE A 26 15.80 10.68 -19.77
C ILE A 26 14.32 10.35 -19.55
N ALA A 27 13.74 10.78 -18.44
CA ALA A 27 12.32 10.57 -18.15
C ALA A 27 11.42 11.18 -19.22
N TYR A 28 11.72 12.42 -19.66
CA TYR A 28 10.99 13.11 -20.74
C TYR A 28 10.95 12.30 -22.03
N ILE A 29 12.10 11.75 -22.44
CA ILE A 29 12.21 10.95 -23.69
C ILE A 29 11.52 9.60 -23.51
N VAL A 30 11.79 8.89 -22.43
CA VAL A 30 11.35 7.49 -22.23
C VAL A 30 9.85 7.40 -21.96
N LEU A 31 9.27 8.40 -21.29
CA LEU A 31 7.84 8.46 -20.98
C LEU A 31 7.04 9.25 -22.02
N HIS A 32 7.66 9.73 -23.08
CA HIS A 32 7.00 10.52 -24.15
C HIS A 32 6.20 11.72 -23.58
N LEU A 33 6.78 12.46 -22.60
CA LEU A 33 6.07 13.52 -21.88
C LEU A 33 5.57 14.66 -22.78
N ASN A 34 6.13 14.82 -23.98
CA ASN A 34 5.66 15.80 -24.99
C ASN A 34 4.27 15.46 -25.56
N ALA A 35 3.83 14.20 -25.46
CA ALA A 35 2.56 13.72 -26.01
C ALA A 35 1.53 13.39 -24.93
N TYR A 36 1.89 13.57 -23.64
CA TYR A 36 1.07 13.17 -22.49
C TYR A 36 0.51 14.35 -21.73
N ASP A 37 -0.79 14.30 -21.39
CA ASP A 37 -1.40 15.29 -20.48
C ASP A 37 -1.06 14.92 -19.03
N LEU A 38 -0.11 15.63 -18.44
CA LEU A 38 0.37 15.39 -17.07
C LEU A 38 -0.70 15.58 -15.98
N ARG A 39 -1.89 16.09 -16.30
CA ARG A 39 -3.04 16.13 -15.38
C ARG A 39 -3.71 14.76 -15.22
N VAL A 40 -3.44 13.82 -16.12
CA VAL A 40 -3.80 12.41 -15.99
C VAL A 40 -2.63 11.68 -15.36
N PRO A 41 -2.79 10.82 -14.34
CA PRO A 41 -1.71 10.03 -13.78
C PRO A 41 -1.07 9.11 -14.83
N PHE A 42 0.24 8.85 -14.71
CA PHE A 42 0.95 7.91 -15.59
C PHE A 42 0.38 6.48 -15.56
N SER A 43 -0.32 6.12 -14.50
CA SER A 43 -1.18 4.95 -14.39
C SER A 43 -2.50 5.43 -13.80
N TYR A 44 -3.62 5.17 -14.48
CA TYR A 44 -4.93 5.66 -14.08
C TYR A 44 -5.85 4.50 -13.68
N ASP A 45 -5.33 3.57 -12.87
CA ASP A 45 -6.02 2.39 -12.34
C ASP A 45 -5.42 1.93 -11.00
N GLY A 46 -6.07 0.97 -10.35
CA GLY A 46 -5.58 0.36 -9.11
C GLY A 46 -5.25 1.38 -8.01
N ASP A 47 -4.13 1.18 -7.33
CA ASP A 47 -3.73 2.03 -6.18
C ASP A 47 -3.45 3.48 -6.55
N SER A 48 -3.12 3.80 -7.82
CA SER A 48 -2.84 5.16 -8.25
C SER A 48 -4.05 6.09 -8.10
N VAL A 49 -5.27 5.61 -8.36
CA VAL A 49 -6.49 6.42 -8.19
C VAL A 49 -6.82 6.66 -6.71
N VAL A 50 -6.45 5.72 -5.82
CA VAL A 50 -6.54 5.90 -4.36
C VAL A 50 -5.53 6.96 -3.88
N ILE A 51 -4.30 6.90 -4.36
CA ILE A 51 -3.28 7.91 -4.05
C ILE A 51 -3.76 9.30 -4.52
N LEU A 52 -4.33 9.35 -5.73
CA LEU A 52 -4.88 10.58 -6.30
C LEU A 52 -6.04 11.12 -5.45
N MET A 53 -6.88 10.25 -4.90
CA MET A 53 -7.92 10.59 -3.93
C MET A 53 -7.35 11.32 -2.71
N TYR A 54 -6.27 10.78 -2.13
CA TYR A 54 -5.60 11.42 -0.99
C TYR A 54 -4.95 12.75 -1.36
N ILE A 55 -4.33 12.87 -2.55
CA ILE A 55 -3.75 14.14 -3.02
C ILE A 55 -4.85 15.19 -3.18
N LYS A 56 -5.99 14.82 -3.75
CA LYS A 56 -7.12 15.72 -3.90
C LYS A 56 -7.68 16.15 -2.53
N GLY A 57 -7.86 15.20 -1.59
CA GLY A 57 -8.24 15.51 -0.22
C GLY A 57 -7.24 16.45 0.48
N LEU A 58 -5.93 16.24 0.26
CA LEU A 58 -4.86 17.11 0.77
C LEU A 58 -4.98 18.56 0.25
N ILE A 59 -5.44 18.73 -0.99
CA ILE A 59 -5.66 20.06 -1.58
C ILE A 59 -6.92 20.71 -0.98
N GLN A 60 -8.03 19.97 -0.94
CA GLN A 60 -9.36 20.49 -0.60
C GLN A 60 -9.57 20.64 0.90
N ASP A 61 -9.24 19.62 1.68
CA ASP A 61 -9.55 19.54 3.11
C ASP A 61 -8.34 19.80 4.02
N GLY A 62 -7.16 20.06 3.44
CA GLY A 62 -5.93 20.25 4.20
C GLY A 62 -5.16 18.95 4.38
N TRP A 63 -4.74 18.58 5.61
CA TRP A 63 -4.08 17.29 5.83
C TRP A 63 -5.09 16.15 5.66
N PRO A 64 -4.77 15.02 4.98
CA PRO A 64 -5.78 14.04 4.56
C PRO A 64 -6.23 13.12 5.71
N THR A 65 -6.53 13.69 6.86
CA THR A 65 -7.10 12.96 8.01
C THR A 65 -8.58 12.67 7.85
N ASN A 66 -9.30 13.55 7.15
CA ASN A 66 -10.68 13.37 6.75
C ASN A 66 -10.87 13.95 5.35
N ILE A 67 -11.69 13.32 4.53
CA ILE A 67 -12.05 13.80 3.19
C ILE A 67 -13.56 14.01 3.14
N SER A 68 -13.97 15.27 3.05
CA SER A 68 -15.36 15.70 3.26
C SER A 68 -16.33 15.28 2.17
N GLN A 69 -15.87 15.14 0.94
CA GLN A 69 -16.70 14.77 -0.23
C GLN A 69 -16.84 13.24 -0.42
N LEU A 70 -16.26 12.43 0.44
CA LEU A 70 -16.28 10.97 0.37
C LEU A 70 -17.00 10.37 1.56
N SER A 71 -17.47 9.13 1.38
CA SER A 71 -18.20 8.35 2.40
C SER A 71 -19.54 8.96 2.80
N ALA A 72 -20.23 9.68 1.91
CA ALA A 72 -21.59 10.13 2.19
C ALA A 72 -22.49 8.93 2.58
N PRO A 73 -23.41 9.10 3.53
CA PRO A 73 -23.84 10.32 4.25
C PRO A 73 -22.92 10.73 5.43
N PHE A 74 -21.79 10.07 5.57
CA PHE A 74 -20.74 10.38 6.58
C PHE A 74 -19.59 11.15 5.95
N THR A 75 -18.41 11.07 6.57
CA THR A 75 -17.14 11.63 6.04
C THR A 75 -16.09 10.53 6.07
N TYR A 76 -15.25 10.47 5.06
CA TYR A 76 -14.17 9.48 5.01
C TYR A 76 -13.08 9.79 6.03
N PRO A 77 -12.82 8.89 7.01
CA PRO A 77 -11.77 9.08 8.00
C PRO A 77 -10.41 8.66 7.42
N GLY A 78 -9.80 9.51 6.60
CA GLY A 78 -8.57 9.19 5.88
C GLY A 78 -7.40 8.74 6.77
N ALA A 79 -7.33 9.23 8.02
CA ALA A 79 -6.32 8.77 8.98
C ALA A 79 -6.50 7.32 9.42
N ALA A 80 -7.69 6.72 9.28
CA ALA A 80 -7.95 5.34 9.70
C ALA A 80 -7.27 4.31 8.79
N PHE A 81 -7.05 4.64 7.52
CA PHE A 81 -6.25 3.85 6.59
C PHE A 81 -4.80 4.36 6.63
N PRO A 82 -3.82 3.56 7.12
CA PRO A 82 -2.48 4.07 7.44
C PRO A 82 -1.63 4.34 6.19
N MET A 83 -1.92 5.43 5.48
CA MET A 83 -1.06 5.98 4.42
C MET A 83 0.10 6.76 5.05
N LEU A 84 1.06 6.03 5.64
CA LEU A 84 2.14 6.55 6.48
C LEU A 84 3.31 7.13 5.67
N THR A 85 3.04 8.01 4.72
CA THR A 85 4.04 8.70 3.90
C THR A 85 3.98 10.20 4.13
N SER A 86 4.05 10.61 5.42
CA SER A 86 3.85 12.02 5.82
C SER A 86 4.87 12.98 5.19
N VAL A 87 6.11 12.51 4.93
CA VAL A 87 7.12 13.34 4.23
C VAL A 87 6.69 13.59 2.79
N ASP A 88 6.19 12.58 2.10
CA ASP A 88 5.71 12.71 0.72
C ASP A 88 4.50 13.64 0.66
N TRP A 89 3.53 13.49 1.59
CA TRP A 89 2.39 14.39 1.69
C TRP A 89 2.80 15.83 1.94
N LEU A 90 3.82 16.06 2.76
CA LEU A 90 4.35 17.39 3.02
C LEU A 90 4.95 18.02 1.75
N ILE A 91 5.74 17.25 0.99
CA ILE A 91 6.33 17.73 -0.26
C ILE A 91 5.23 18.03 -1.28
N ILE A 92 4.25 17.15 -1.45
CA ILE A 92 3.11 17.34 -2.35
C ILE A 92 2.30 18.58 -1.91
N LYS A 93 2.09 18.79 -0.59
CA LYS A 93 1.42 19.98 -0.08
C LYS A 93 2.18 21.27 -0.40
N VAL A 94 3.50 21.26 -0.31
CA VAL A 94 4.32 22.41 -0.76
C VAL A 94 4.18 22.61 -2.28
N MET A 95 4.21 21.54 -3.07
CA MET A 95 3.99 21.63 -4.52
C MET A 95 2.59 22.15 -4.87
N SER A 96 1.58 21.91 -4.03
CA SER A 96 0.21 22.37 -4.25
C SER A 96 0.05 23.89 -4.19
N VAL A 97 1.05 24.62 -3.73
CA VAL A 97 1.10 26.09 -3.83
C VAL A 97 1.19 26.58 -5.29
N PHE A 98 1.78 25.73 -6.18
CA PHE A 98 1.96 26.07 -7.59
C PHE A 98 0.84 25.56 -8.49
N THR A 99 0.11 24.55 -8.09
CA THR A 99 -0.99 23.95 -8.88
C THR A 99 -1.97 23.20 -7.98
N ALA A 100 -3.26 23.30 -8.28
CA ALA A 100 -4.32 22.55 -7.61
C ALA A 100 -4.74 21.29 -8.41
N GLU A 101 -4.02 20.92 -9.48
CA GLU A 101 -4.33 19.74 -10.31
C GLU A 101 -3.73 18.47 -9.70
N PRO A 102 -4.53 17.54 -9.15
CA PRO A 102 -4.00 16.39 -8.41
C PRO A 102 -3.11 15.49 -9.27
N GLY A 103 -3.47 15.26 -10.54
CA GLY A 103 -2.68 14.43 -11.45
C GLY A 103 -1.32 15.02 -11.77
N LEU A 104 -1.24 16.36 -11.93
CA LEU A 104 0.03 17.05 -12.16
C LEU A 104 0.92 16.97 -10.91
N LEU A 105 0.33 17.06 -9.71
CA LEU A 105 1.05 16.90 -8.45
C LEU A 105 1.60 15.48 -8.30
N LEU A 106 0.79 14.45 -8.58
CA LEU A 106 1.20 13.06 -8.48
C LEU A 106 2.36 12.74 -9.46
N ASN A 107 2.19 13.06 -10.73
CA ASN A 107 3.20 12.84 -11.75
C ASN A 107 4.48 13.65 -11.51
N GLY A 108 4.32 14.94 -11.15
CA GLY A 108 5.42 15.83 -10.84
C GLY A 108 6.22 15.39 -9.61
N PHE A 109 5.54 14.96 -8.55
CA PHE A 109 6.18 14.42 -7.37
C PHE A 109 6.95 13.13 -7.70
N TRP A 110 6.34 12.19 -8.43
CA TRP A 110 7.04 10.96 -8.82
C TRP A 110 8.29 11.25 -9.67
N LEU A 111 8.23 12.17 -10.64
CA LEU A 111 9.41 12.61 -11.40
C LEU A 111 10.47 13.24 -10.50
N LEU A 112 10.06 14.00 -9.49
CA LEU A 112 10.97 14.60 -8.50
C LEU A 112 11.66 13.51 -7.65
N THR A 113 10.98 12.42 -7.32
CA THR A 113 11.58 11.31 -6.57
C THR A 113 12.68 10.60 -7.35
N LEU A 114 12.63 10.55 -8.70
CA LEU A 114 13.74 10.05 -9.52
C LEU A 114 14.99 10.92 -9.33
N VAL A 115 14.83 12.24 -9.25
CA VAL A 115 15.93 13.16 -8.98
C VAL A 115 16.47 12.96 -7.56
N PHE A 116 15.60 12.82 -6.57
CA PHE A 116 16.01 12.57 -5.18
C PHE A 116 16.75 11.23 -5.03
N ASN A 117 16.28 10.17 -5.70
CA ASN A 117 16.98 8.89 -5.79
C ASN A 117 18.41 9.07 -6.36
N ALA A 118 18.53 9.83 -7.46
CA ALA A 118 19.83 10.10 -8.07
C ALA A 118 20.77 10.87 -7.12
N TRP A 119 20.26 11.92 -6.47
CA TRP A 119 21.07 12.76 -5.58
C TRP A 119 21.52 12.01 -4.33
N SER A 120 20.62 11.31 -3.65
CA SER A 120 20.94 10.54 -2.44
C SER A 120 21.94 9.43 -2.73
N ALA A 121 21.73 8.67 -3.80
CA ALA A 121 22.63 7.60 -4.22
C ALA A 121 24.00 8.15 -4.63
N SER A 122 24.06 9.27 -5.36
CA SER A 122 25.34 9.91 -5.73
C SER A 122 26.08 10.42 -4.52
N TYR A 123 25.39 11.08 -3.58
CA TYR A 123 26.00 11.56 -2.34
C TYR A 123 26.63 10.41 -1.56
N VAL A 124 25.87 9.34 -1.36
CA VAL A 124 26.35 8.19 -0.59
C VAL A 124 27.48 7.46 -1.31
N ALA A 125 27.37 7.25 -2.62
CA ALA A 125 28.42 6.63 -3.42
C ALA A 125 29.75 7.42 -3.31
N TYR A 126 29.67 8.75 -3.31
CA TYR A 126 30.84 9.61 -3.09
C TYR A 126 31.42 9.44 -1.67
N GLN A 127 30.58 9.38 -0.65
CA GLN A 127 31.02 9.08 0.72
C GLN A 127 31.69 7.69 0.82
N LEU A 128 31.21 6.72 0.03
CA LEU A 128 31.76 5.37 -0.09
C LEU A 128 32.95 5.27 -1.07
N ARG A 129 33.67 6.37 -1.26
CA ARG A 129 34.96 6.47 -1.99
C ARG A 129 34.89 6.27 -3.51
N LEU A 130 33.71 6.27 -4.12
CA LEU A 130 33.63 6.37 -5.57
C LEU A 130 34.08 7.76 -6.06
N SER A 131 34.61 7.84 -7.26
CA SER A 131 34.92 9.11 -7.92
C SER A 131 33.63 9.85 -8.26
N ARG A 132 33.70 11.15 -8.53
CA ARG A 132 32.50 11.94 -8.92
C ARG A 132 31.77 11.36 -10.11
N VAL A 133 32.49 10.84 -11.11
CA VAL A 133 31.89 10.22 -12.31
C VAL A 133 31.13 8.94 -11.95
N PHE A 134 31.75 8.03 -11.21
CA PHE A 134 31.08 6.79 -10.76
C PHE A 134 29.94 7.06 -9.77
N SER A 135 30.07 8.09 -8.94
CA SER A 135 28.97 8.51 -8.05
C SER A 135 27.77 9.00 -8.84
N GLY A 136 27.99 9.88 -9.84
CA GLY A 136 26.93 10.34 -10.72
C GLY A 136 26.26 9.21 -11.52
N LEU A 137 27.05 8.26 -12.03
CA LEU A 137 26.55 7.06 -12.70
C LEU A 137 25.71 6.18 -11.75
N THR A 138 26.21 5.95 -10.52
CA THR A 138 25.45 5.23 -9.48
C THR A 138 24.10 5.88 -9.23
N GLY A 139 24.04 7.22 -9.14
CA GLY A 139 22.79 7.94 -8.95
C GLY A 139 21.82 7.76 -10.11
N ILE A 140 22.28 7.89 -11.36
CA ILE A 140 21.41 7.72 -12.54
C ILE A 140 20.87 6.28 -12.62
N LEU A 141 21.72 5.27 -12.45
CA LEU A 141 21.30 3.86 -12.47
C LEU A 141 20.33 3.55 -11.33
N TYR A 142 20.54 4.12 -10.15
CA TYR A 142 19.66 3.92 -9.00
C TYR A 142 18.31 4.61 -9.18
N ALA A 143 18.26 5.79 -9.81
CA ALA A 143 17.01 6.49 -10.10
C ALA A 143 16.07 5.70 -11.00
N PHE A 144 16.62 5.01 -11.99
CA PHE A 144 15.85 4.22 -12.95
C PHE A 144 15.86 2.72 -12.65
N LEU A 145 15.98 2.32 -11.39
CA LEU A 145 15.80 0.92 -11.01
C LEU A 145 14.45 0.39 -11.55
N PRO A 146 14.38 -0.89 -11.97
CA PRO A 146 13.11 -1.52 -12.34
C PRO A 146 12.02 -1.35 -11.29
N ALA A 147 12.39 -1.32 -10.01
CA ALA A 147 11.46 -1.04 -8.91
C ALA A 147 10.77 0.33 -9.03
N ALA A 148 11.48 1.40 -9.42
CA ALA A 148 10.92 2.73 -9.62
C ALA A 148 9.92 2.77 -10.78
N LEU A 149 10.26 2.11 -11.91
CA LEU A 149 9.48 2.16 -13.14
C LEU A 149 8.25 1.24 -13.10
N LEU A 150 8.40 0.03 -12.54
CA LEU A 150 7.31 -0.95 -12.42
C LEU A 150 6.32 -0.61 -11.30
N ARG A 151 6.78 0.05 -10.22
CA ARG A 151 5.92 0.52 -9.14
C ARG A 151 5.28 1.86 -9.44
N ASN A 152 5.95 2.73 -10.16
CA ASN A 152 5.52 4.03 -10.66
C ASN A 152 4.63 4.83 -9.69
N VAL A 153 3.69 5.61 -10.19
CA VAL A 153 2.71 6.40 -9.42
C VAL A 153 1.68 5.53 -8.69
N ALA A 154 1.51 4.27 -9.10
CA ALA A 154 0.58 3.34 -8.45
C ALA A 154 1.01 2.93 -7.04
N HIS A 155 2.30 3.03 -6.74
CA HIS A 155 2.84 2.71 -5.43
C HIS A 155 3.73 3.85 -4.92
N LEU A 156 3.18 5.06 -4.83
CA LEU A 156 3.91 6.25 -4.42
C LEU A 156 4.61 6.08 -3.06
N ASN A 157 3.99 5.35 -2.15
CA ASN A 157 4.56 4.99 -0.85
C ASN A 157 5.80 4.08 -0.92
N LEU A 158 6.16 3.56 -2.11
CA LEU A 158 7.36 2.76 -2.33
C LEU A 158 8.52 3.55 -2.94
N VAL A 159 8.47 4.88 -2.94
CA VAL A 159 9.64 5.70 -3.29
C VAL A 159 10.75 5.49 -2.27
N PHE A 160 12.00 5.50 -2.70
CA PHE A 160 13.12 4.99 -1.90
C PHE A 160 14.32 5.92 -1.83
N TYR A 161 14.09 7.22 -1.90
CA TYR A 161 15.18 8.22 -1.92
C TYR A 161 15.94 8.36 -0.59
N PHE A 162 15.40 7.88 0.54
CA PHE A 162 16.13 7.78 1.80
C PHE A 162 16.99 6.51 1.90
N VAL A 163 16.70 5.47 1.12
CA VAL A 163 17.36 4.16 1.22
C VAL A 163 18.89 4.24 1.09
N PRO A 164 19.48 4.98 0.14
CA PRO A 164 20.95 5.12 0.10
C PRO A 164 21.52 5.69 1.40
N LEU A 165 20.84 6.66 2.02
CA LEU A 165 21.28 7.28 3.27
C LEU A 165 21.20 6.32 4.46
N LEU A 166 20.17 5.46 4.51
CA LEU A 166 20.06 4.36 5.49
C LEU A 166 21.19 3.34 5.27
N CYS A 167 21.49 2.99 4.02
CA CYS A 167 22.64 2.14 3.68
C CYS A 167 23.96 2.76 4.13
N LEU A 168 24.11 4.08 4.03
CA LEU A 168 25.29 4.80 4.53
C LEU A 168 25.46 4.62 6.04
N VAL A 169 24.38 4.77 6.81
CA VAL A 169 24.40 4.54 8.28
C VAL A 169 24.83 3.11 8.59
N ALA A 170 24.29 2.12 7.87
CA ALA A 170 24.66 0.71 8.05
C ALA A 170 26.14 0.47 7.75
N VAL A 171 26.69 1.09 6.68
CA VAL A 171 28.13 0.98 6.37
C VAL A 171 28.98 1.71 7.42
N ILE A 172 28.55 2.85 7.94
CA ILE A 172 29.23 3.53 9.05
C ILE A 172 29.30 2.62 10.27
N ILE A 173 28.22 1.96 10.62
CA ILE A 173 28.18 0.99 11.74
C ILE A 173 29.11 -0.18 11.44
N ALA A 174 28.97 -0.87 10.32
CA ALA A 174 29.73 -2.07 9.96
C ALA A 174 31.25 -1.83 9.87
N THR A 175 31.66 -0.66 9.34
CA THR A 175 33.08 -0.28 9.17
C THR A 175 33.62 0.59 10.31
N ARG A 176 32.78 0.98 11.28
CA ARG A 176 33.11 1.97 12.32
C ARG A 176 33.60 3.30 11.73
N GLY A 177 33.07 3.64 10.58
CA GLY A 177 33.37 4.86 9.85
C GLY A 177 34.71 4.89 9.11
N VAL A 178 35.58 3.87 9.26
CA VAL A 178 36.96 3.86 8.68
C VAL A 178 36.94 4.00 7.15
N ALA A 179 35.91 3.48 6.50
CA ALA A 179 35.79 3.48 5.04
C ALA A 179 35.08 4.72 4.46
N ILE A 180 34.65 5.67 5.29
CA ILE A 180 33.85 6.84 4.88
C ILE A 180 34.72 8.08 4.72
N ARG A 181 34.45 8.93 3.71
CA ARG A 181 35.20 10.17 3.45
C ARG A 181 35.01 11.20 4.56
N GLN A 182 33.75 11.51 4.92
CA GLN A 182 33.41 12.60 5.85
C GLN A 182 32.48 12.06 6.93
N VAL A 183 32.98 11.24 7.85
CA VAL A 183 32.18 10.45 8.82
C VAL A 183 31.20 11.29 9.61
N LYS A 184 31.62 12.44 10.18
CA LYS A 184 30.73 13.29 10.99
C LYS A 184 29.52 13.80 10.18
N GLN A 185 29.81 14.37 9.01
CA GLN A 185 28.76 14.89 8.11
C GLN A 185 27.86 13.75 7.61
N ALA A 186 28.45 12.64 7.19
CA ALA A 186 27.73 11.45 6.72
C ALA A 186 26.81 10.88 7.81
N LEU A 187 27.25 10.83 9.07
CA LEU A 187 26.44 10.37 10.19
C LEU A 187 25.28 11.33 10.49
N ILE A 188 25.51 12.64 10.51
CA ILE A 188 24.44 13.63 10.75
C ILE A 188 23.38 13.52 9.67
N VAL A 189 23.78 13.53 8.38
CA VAL A 189 22.84 13.38 7.25
C VAL A 189 22.08 12.05 7.33
N GLY A 190 22.78 10.96 7.69
CA GLY A 190 22.17 9.65 7.86
C GLY A 190 21.17 9.60 9.02
N LEU A 191 21.44 10.22 10.17
CA LEU A 191 20.51 10.28 11.29
C LEU A 191 19.27 11.15 10.98
N ILE A 192 19.44 12.24 10.25
CA ILE A 192 18.31 13.03 9.72
C ILE A 192 17.47 12.16 8.79
N ALA A 193 18.08 11.39 7.90
CA ALA A 193 17.37 10.46 7.03
C ALA A 193 16.63 9.36 7.82
N CYS A 194 17.20 8.86 8.92
CA CYS A 194 16.53 7.92 9.83
C CYS A 194 15.25 8.54 10.44
N ALA A 195 15.32 9.81 10.87
CA ALA A 195 14.15 10.51 11.41
C ALA A 195 13.07 10.73 10.35
N LEU A 196 13.46 11.19 9.16
CA LEU A 196 12.52 11.41 8.05
C LEU A 196 11.91 10.10 7.55
N GLN A 197 12.71 9.01 7.49
CA GLN A 197 12.19 7.69 7.12
C GLN A 197 11.13 7.18 8.07
N GLY A 198 11.20 7.47 9.36
CA GLY A 198 10.14 7.07 10.29
C GLY A 198 8.81 7.80 10.05
N PHE A 199 8.85 8.99 9.44
CA PHE A 199 7.66 9.70 8.93
C PHE A 199 7.30 9.33 7.50
N ASP A 200 7.90 8.27 6.97
CA ASP A 200 7.65 7.75 5.64
C ASP A 200 7.21 6.28 5.71
N TYR A 201 7.39 5.52 4.64
CA TYR A 201 6.85 4.18 4.51
C TYR A 201 7.40 3.17 5.54
N ILE A 202 6.51 2.61 6.33
CA ILE A 202 6.84 1.75 7.49
C ILE A 202 7.71 0.53 7.15
N TYR A 203 7.58 -0.06 5.95
CA TYR A 203 8.43 -1.18 5.52
C TYR A 203 9.91 -0.82 5.47
N TYR A 204 10.24 0.37 4.97
CA TYR A 204 11.64 0.80 4.91
C TYR A 204 12.19 1.15 6.29
N SER A 205 11.35 1.64 7.20
CA SER A 205 11.70 1.80 8.62
C SER A 205 12.02 0.46 9.26
N PHE A 206 11.19 -0.56 9.06
CA PHE A 206 11.44 -1.92 9.53
C PHE A 206 12.72 -2.52 8.94
N PHE A 207 12.93 -2.39 7.63
CA PHE A 207 14.13 -2.86 6.96
C PHE A 207 15.39 -2.13 7.42
N ALA A 208 15.31 -0.83 7.74
CA ALA A 208 16.42 -0.09 8.31
C ALA A 208 16.83 -0.64 9.68
N VAL A 209 15.86 -0.96 10.54
CA VAL A 209 16.12 -1.59 11.85
C VAL A 209 16.82 -2.94 11.69
N LEU A 210 16.33 -3.78 10.77
CA LEU A 210 16.99 -5.07 10.45
C LEU A 210 18.42 -4.85 9.93
N LEU A 211 18.60 -3.92 9.00
CA LEU A 211 19.91 -3.62 8.40
C LEU A 211 20.91 -3.10 9.45
N PHE A 212 20.47 -2.22 10.35
CA PHE A 212 21.34 -1.69 11.43
C PHE A 212 21.68 -2.77 12.43
N SER A 213 20.76 -3.70 12.72
CA SER A 213 21.03 -4.85 13.57
C SER A 213 22.10 -5.77 12.96
N VAL A 214 21.97 -6.10 11.67
CA VAL A 214 22.98 -6.87 10.93
C VAL A 214 24.33 -6.15 10.89
N ALA A 215 24.33 -4.83 10.61
CA ALA A 215 25.55 -4.02 10.59
C ALA A 215 26.27 -4.03 11.96
N THR A 216 25.48 -4.04 13.04
CA THR A 216 26.00 -4.14 14.42
C THR A 216 26.64 -5.49 14.67
N LEU A 217 26.03 -6.59 14.20
CA LEU A 217 26.62 -7.94 14.30
C LEU A 217 27.94 -8.04 13.54
N ILE A 218 28.02 -7.45 12.33
CA ILE A 218 29.26 -7.39 11.53
C ILE A 218 30.36 -6.61 12.26
N ALA A 219 30.00 -5.51 12.96
CA ALA A 219 30.94 -4.67 13.70
C ALA A 219 31.30 -5.22 15.07
N TYR A 220 30.61 -6.25 15.58
CA TYR A 220 30.75 -6.74 16.95
C TYR A 220 32.15 -7.24 17.26
N ARG A 221 32.73 -6.75 18.38
CA ARG A 221 33.98 -7.23 18.99
C ARG A 221 33.83 -7.21 20.51
N ARG A 222 34.31 -8.27 21.16
CA ARG A 222 34.18 -8.40 22.63
C ARG A 222 34.94 -7.30 23.39
N ASP A 223 36.03 -6.80 22.83
CA ASP A 223 36.91 -5.86 23.53
C ASP A 223 36.41 -4.41 23.61
N ASP A 224 35.38 -4.05 22.80
CA ASP A 224 34.88 -2.68 22.72
C ASP A 224 33.79 -2.34 23.75
N GLY A 225 33.28 -3.32 24.43
CA GLY A 225 32.20 -3.16 25.40
C GLY A 225 30.93 -2.50 24.80
N PHE A 226 30.23 -1.70 25.62
CA PHE A 226 28.96 -1.07 25.21
C PHE A 226 29.14 0.10 24.23
N LYS A 227 30.34 0.64 24.07
CA LYS A 227 30.62 1.80 23.21
C LYS A 227 30.25 1.54 21.73
N GLN A 228 30.38 0.32 21.24
CA GLN A 228 30.06 -0.07 19.87
C GLN A 228 28.57 0.00 19.53
N PHE A 229 27.69 -0.06 20.54
CA PHE A 229 26.25 -0.06 20.36
C PHE A 229 25.63 1.34 20.32
N LYS A 230 26.37 2.42 20.67
CA LYS A 230 25.80 3.78 20.78
C LYS A 230 25.19 4.27 19.48
N ILE A 231 25.90 4.16 18.36
CA ILE A 231 25.41 4.63 17.04
C ILE A 231 24.23 3.79 16.55
N PRO A 232 24.31 2.44 16.49
CA PRO A 232 23.18 1.64 16.06
C PRO A 232 21.93 1.81 16.94
N LEU A 233 22.08 1.84 18.29
CA LEU A 233 20.95 2.07 19.19
C LEU A 233 20.32 3.44 18.96
N LEU A 234 21.12 4.50 18.76
CA LEU A 234 20.60 5.83 18.45
C LEU A 234 19.85 5.84 17.11
N ALA A 235 20.40 5.23 16.07
CA ALA A 235 19.75 5.18 14.75
C ALA A 235 18.43 4.38 14.80
N ILE A 236 18.43 3.22 15.45
CA ILE A 236 17.23 2.39 15.64
C ILE A 236 16.19 3.16 16.47
N ALA A 237 16.59 3.78 17.58
CA ALA A 237 15.68 4.55 18.43
C ALA A 237 15.03 5.72 17.68
N ILE A 238 15.80 6.43 16.86
CA ILE A 238 15.27 7.53 16.01
C ILE A 238 14.22 7.00 15.04
N VAL A 239 14.50 5.90 14.31
CA VAL A 239 13.54 5.31 13.37
C VAL A 239 12.26 4.87 14.09
N ILE A 240 12.39 4.13 15.19
CA ILE A 240 11.23 3.62 15.96
C ILE A 240 10.39 4.78 16.51
N LEU A 241 11.03 5.79 17.14
CA LEU A 241 10.33 6.92 17.72
C LEU A 241 9.59 7.74 16.66
N SER A 242 10.25 8.06 15.54
CA SER A 242 9.61 8.82 14.46
C SER A 242 8.47 8.02 13.79
N THR A 243 8.62 6.70 13.62
CA THR A 243 7.53 5.83 13.14
C THR A 243 6.35 5.80 14.12
N ALA A 244 6.61 5.71 15.42
CA ALA A 244 5.56 5.74 16.44
C ALA A 244 4.80 7.07 16.44
N LEU A 245 5.51 8.19 16.29
CA LEU A 245 4.90 9.52 16.16
C LEU A 245 4.03 9.63 14.90
N ASN A 246 4.48 9.06 13.79
CA ASN A 246 3.74 9.04 12.53
C ASN A 246 2.44 8.23 12.60
N LEU A 247 2.38 7.22 13.47
CA LEU A 247 1.21 6.37 13.69
C LEU A 247 0.12 7.01 14.57
N ILE A 248 0.43 8.08 15.32
CA ILE A 248 -0.52 8.68 16.28
C ILE A 248 -1.88 9.02 15.66
N PRO A 249 -1.98 9.70 14.49
CA PRO A 249 -3.28 10.02 13.90
C PRO A 249 -4.12 8.77 13.56
N THR A 250 -3.48 7.71 13.09
CA THR A 250 -4.13 6.43 12.80
C THR A 250 -4.67 5.77 14.07
N LEU A 251 -3.84 5.68 15.13
CA LEU A 251 -4.25 5.10 16.40
C LEU A 251 -5.40 5.89 17.06
N GLN A 252 -5.35 7.22 16.97
CA GLN A 252 -6.45 8.07 17.44
C GLN A 252 -7.73 7.85 16.65
N SER A 253 -7.63 7.71 15.31
CA SER A 253 -8.78 7.42 14.47
C SER A 253 -9.37 6.05 14.76
N TRP A 254 -8.56 5.03 14.96
CA TRP A 254 -9.03 3.69 15.35
C TRP A 254 -9.67 3.67 16.73
N HIS A 255 -9.10 4.41 17.68
CA HIS A 255 -9.72 4.53 19.02
C HIS A 255 -11.11 5.18 18.95
N LYS A 256 -11.30 6.19 18.09
CA LYS A 256 -12.56 6.93 17.94
C LYS A 256 -13.61 6.19 17.10
N ASN A 257 -13.20 5.60 15.97
CA ASN A 257 -14.08 5.11 14.91
C ASN A 257 -14.09 3.59 14.78
N GLY A 258 -13.25 2.86 15.54
CA GLY A 258 -12.93 1.46 15.31
C GLY A 258 -11.95 1.26 14.14
N SER A 259 -11.36 0.06 14.04
CA SER A 259 -10.61 -0.35 12.85
C SER A 259 -11.58 -0.85 11.77
N SER A 260 -11.19 -0.77 10.49
CA SER A 260 -12.03 -1.33 9.44
C SER A 260 -11.94 -2.86 9.43
N PRO A 261 -13.08 -3.57 9.40
CA PRO A 261 -13.09 -5.02 9.25
C PRO A 261 -12.49 -5.50 7.92
N ASP A 262 -12.40 -4.61 6.93
CA ASP A 262 -11.88 -4.89 5.59
C ASP A 262 -10.36 -4.70 5.46
N MET A 263 -9.65 -4.36 6.55
CA MET A 263 -8.17 -4.22 6.51
C MET A 263 -7.43 -5.51 6.15
N GLY A 264 -8.14 -6.62 6.10
CA GLY A 264 -7.64 -7.91 5.66
C GLY A 264 -6.64 -8.54 6.63
N TYR A 265 -6.84 -9.81 6.94
CA TYR A 265 -5.89 -10.59 7.73
C TYR A 265 -4.64 -10.89 6.89
N LYS A 266 -3.45 -10.73 7.47
CA LYS A 266 -2.17 -11.06 6.84
C LYS A 266 -1.74 -12.44 7.28
N TYR A 267 -1.43 -13.30 6.33
CA TYR A 267 -0.96 -14.65 6.61
C TYR A 267 0.55 -14.71 6.67
N THR A 268 1.06 -15.52 7.58
CA THR A 268 2.51 -15.77 7.69
C THR A 268 3.10 -16.26 6.36
N ALA A 269 2.36 -17.10 5.61
CA ALA A 269 2.77 -17.62 4.31
C ALA A 269 2.91 -16.54 3.22
N GLU A 270 2.33 -15.36 3.37
CA GLU A 270 2.51 -14.27 2.41
C GLU A 270 3.97 -13.80 2.30
N ALA A 271 4.77 -14.00 3.35
CA ALA A 271 6.21 -13.75 3.30
C ALA A 271 6.92 -14.59 2.23
N GLU A 272 6.44 -15.82 1.96
CA GLU A 272 6.93 -16.67 0.87
C GLU A 272 6.37 -16.24 -0.49
N ILE A 273 5.08 -15.93 -0.54
CA ILE A 273 4.39 -15.51 -1.79
C ILE A 273 5.03 -14.25 -2.36
N TYR A 274 5.32 -13.26 -1.49
CA TYR A 274 5.91 -11.98 -1.88
C TYR A 274 7.43 -11.93 -1.71
N ALA A 275 8.11 -13.05 -1.47
CA ALA A 275 9.57 -13.11 -1.38
C ALA A 275 10.23 -12.82 -2.74
N ALA A 276 11.43 -12.26 -2.72
CA ALA A 276 12.24 -12.12 -3.92
C ALA A 276 12.83 -13.50 -4.32
N LYS A 277 12.95 -13.71 -5.63
CA LYS A 277 13.57 -14.92 -6.19
C LYS A 277 14.92 -14.54 -6.80
N LEU A 278 15.96 -15.35 -6.57
CA LEU A 278 17.31 -15.10 -7.10
C LEU A 278 17.28 -14.82 -8.62
N ARG A 279 16.50 -15.60 -9.36
CA ARG A 279 16.35 -15.39 -10.81
C ARG A 279 15.81 -14.02 -11.16
N HIS A 280 14.82 -13.47 -10.40
CA HIS A 280 14.30 -12.10 -10.64
C HIS A 280 15.39 -11.04 -10.44
N LEU A 281 16.21 -11.17 -9.38
CA LEU A 281 17.28 -10.22 -9.09
C LEU A 281 18.31 -10.11 -10.24
N LEU A 282 18.56 -11.23 -10.93
CA LEU A 282 19.58 -11.33 -11.98
C LEU A 282 19.02 -11.18 -13.41
N MET A 283 17.70 -11.32 -13.60
CA MET A 283 17.10 -11.41 -14.91
C MET A 283 17.08 -10.07 -15.65
N PRO A 284 17.59 -9.99 -16.88
CA PRO A 284 17.47 -8.81 -17.74
C PRO A 284 16.02 -8.63 -18.25
N HIS A 285 15.78 -7.53 -18.96
CA HIS A 285 14.48 -7.32 -19.60
C HIS A 285 14.31 -8.25 -20.81
N PRO A 286 13.12 -8.86 -21.05
CA PRO A 286 12.89 -9.81 -22.15
C PRO A 286 12.99 -9.18 -23.57
N SER A 287 12.97 -7.85 -23.67
CA SER A 287 13.24 -7.11 -24.91
C SER A 287 14.63 -6.50 -24.97
N ASN A 288 15.61 -7.04 -24.21
CA ASN A 288 16.99 -6.55 -24.24
C ASN A 288 17.58 -6.64 -25.64
N ILE A 289 18.41 -5.66 -26.01
CA ILE A 289 19.05 -5.60 -27.35
C ILE A 289 20.05 -6.75 -27.55
N ILE A 290 20.63 -7.27 -26.47
CA ILE A 290 21.54 -8.43 -26.51
C ILE A 290 20.69 -9.69 -26.59
N LYS A 291 20.57 -10.29 -27.78
CA LYS A 291 19.72 -11.47 -28.06
C LYS A 291 19.86 -12.61 -27.04
N PRO A 292 21.07 -13.06 -26.63
CA PRO A 292 21.20 -14.11 -25.61
C PRO A 292 20.56 -13.75 -24.29
N LEU A 293 20.68 -12.48 -23.82
CA LEU A 293 20.07 -12.01 -22.57
C LEU A 293 18.55 -11.95 -22.69
N ALA A 294 18.03 -11.44 -23.81
CA ALA A 294 16.60 -11.44 -24.09
C ALA A 294 16.01 -12.86 -24.11
N LEU A 295 16.71 -13.80 -24.76
CA LEU A 295 16.26 -15.20 -24.86
C LEU A 295 16.16 -15.88 -23.50
N ILE A 296 17.14 -15.64 -22.59
CA ILE A 296 17.10 -16.17 -21.24
C ILE A 296 15.89 -15.64 -20.48
N ALA A 297 15.64 -14.32 -20.56
CA ALA A 297 14.50 -13.70 -19.91
C ALA A 297 13.14 -14.15 -20.48
N GLN A 298 13.06 -14.36 -21.80
CA GLN A 298 11.85 -14.90 -22.45
C GLN A 298 11.58 -16.34 -22.02
N LYS A 299 12.62 -17.20 -21.91
CA LYS A 299 12.49 -18.56 -21.40
C LYS A 299 12.05 -18.59 -19.93
N ASP A 300 12.54 -17.65 -19.12
CA ASP A 300 12.11 -17.51 -17.72
C ASP A 300 10.61 -17.19 -17.63
N LEU A 301 10.12 -16.24 -18.43
CA LEU A 301 8.69 -15.90 -18.48
C LEU A 301 7.84 -17.08 -18.98
N ALA A 302 8.30 -17.79 -20.00
CA ALA A 302 7.58 -18.95 -20.56
C ALA A 302 7.52 -20.15 -19.62
N ALA A 303 8.37 -20.21 -18.61
CA ALA A 303 8.40 -21.32 -17.65
C ALA A 303 7.24 -21.33 -16.65
N ASN A 304 6.45 -20.25 -16.59
CA ASN A 304 5.26 -20.10 -15.73
C ASN A 304 5.48 -20.56 -14.29
N PHE A 305 6.54 -20.08 -13.65
CA PHE A 305 6.82 -20.40 -12.26
C PHE A 305 5.69 -19.96 -11.33
N PRO A 306 5.39 -20.72 -10.26
CA PRO A 306 4.34 -20.33 -9.31
C PRO A 306 4.70 -19.06 -8.54
N ASN A 307 3.66 -18.38 -8.04
CA ASN A 307 3.78 -17.16 -7.20
C ASN A 307 4.55 -16.02 -7.89
N GLU A 308 4.33 -15.83 -9.20
CA GLU A 308 4.76 -14.61 -9.90
C GLU A 308 3.78 -13.49 -9.60
N ASN A 309 4.29 -12.39 -9.05
CA ASN A 309 3.49 -11.25 -8.64
C ASN A 309 4.36 -9.97 -8.62
N GLU A 310 4.08 -9.06 -7.70
CA GLU A 310 4.88 -7.85 -7.50
C GLU A 310 6.37 -8.10 -7.25
N ASN A 311 6.77 -9.32 -6.87
CA ASN A 311 8.17 -9.69 -6.63
C ASN A 311 9.05 -9.59 -7.88
N MET A 312 8.46 -9.55 -9.08
CA MET A 312 9.18 -9.28 -10.33
C MET A 312 9.81 -7.87 -10.37
N SER A 313 9.32 -6.93 -9.57
CA SER A 313 9.90 -5.58 -9.45
C SER A 313 11.24 -5.54 -8.72
N ALA A 314 11.64 -6.64 -8.05
CA ALA A 314 12.90 -6.74 -7.31
C ALA A 314 14.17 -6.79 -8.19
N ARG A 315 14.04 -6.72 -9.52
CA ARG A 315 15.16 -6.77 -10.48
C ARG A 315 16.19 -5.67 -10.18
N LEU A 316 17.48 -6.06 -10.21
CA LEU A 316 18.60 -5.15 -9.93
C LEU A 316 19.10 -4.39 -11.17
N GLY A 317 18.62 -4.74 -12.38
CA GLY A 317 19.21 -4.33 -13.66
C GLY A 317 20.57 -4.99 -13.89
N LEU A 318 21.09 -4.93 -15.12
CA LEU A 318 22.34 -5.62 -15.47
C LEU A 318 23.54 -5.19 -14.62
N TYR A 319 23.65 -3.88 -14.32
CA TYR A 319 24.75 -3.35 -13.51
C TYR A 319 24.66 -3.83 -12.05
N GLY A 320 23.47 -3.86 -11.47
CA GLY A 320 23.22 -4.38 -10.14
C GLY A 320 23.39 -5.91 -10.08
N ALA A 321 22.90 -6.64 -11.10
CA ALA A 321 23.08 -8.08 -11.19
C ALA A 321 24.57 -8.50 -11.19
N PHE A 322 25.40 -7.80 -11.97
CA PHE A 322 26.83 -7.98 -11.94
C PHE A 322 27.42 -7.72 -10.54
N GLY A 323 26.99 -6.66 -9.88
CA GLY A 323 27.42 -6.32 -8.51
C GLY A 323 27.01 -7.35 -7.49
N MET A 324 25.81 -7.93 -7.62
CA MET A 324 25.35 -9.01 -6.75
C MET A 324 26.24 -10.25 -6.91
N LEU A 325 26.55 -10.66 -8.13
CA LEU A 325 27.45 -11.79 -8.39
C LEU A 325 28.85 -11.49 -7.81
N LEU A 326 29.34 -10.25 -7.95
CA LEU A 326 30.60 -9.83 -7.36
C LEU A 326 30.58 -9.92 -5.82
N MET A 327 29.50 -9.48 -5.17
CA MET A 327 29.34 -9.59 -3.72
C MET A 327 29.34 -11.04 -3.24
N ILE A 328 28.74 -11.96 -3.99
CA ILE A 328 28.80 -13.41 -3.72
C ILE A 328 30.27 -13.88 -3.78
N VAL A 329 30.99 -13.56 -4.86
CA VAL A 329 32.39 -13.94 -5.02
C VAL A 329 33.27 -13.39 -3.89
N VAL A 330 33.06 -12.12 -3.49
CA VAL A 330 33.82 -11.49 -2.39
C VAL A 330 33.53 -12.19 -1.05
N SER A 331 32.27 -12.57 -0.81
CA SER A 331 31.87 -13.25 0.41
C SER A 331 32.46 -14.66 0.54
N LEU A 332 32.75 -15.33 -0.58
CA LEU A 332 33.36 -16.66 -0.61
C LEU A 332 34.88 -16.63 -0.51
N ARG A 333 35.54 -15.48 -0.72
CA ARG A 333 37.00 -15.37 -0.65
C ARG A 333 37.49 -15.26 0.80
N ARG A 334 38.45 -16.09 1.20
CA ARG A 334 39.10 -16.04 2.53
C ARG A 334 39.92 -14.79 2.73
N GLU A 335 40.64 -14.35 1.70
CA GLU A 335 41.50 -13.18 1.74
C GLU A 335 41.02 -12.14 0.74
N VAL A 336 40.59 -11.02 1.26
CA VAL A 336 40.39 -9.77 0.53
C VAL A 336 41.38 -8.78 1.17
N GLY A 337 42.20 -8.08 0.38
CA GLY A 337 43.28 -7.21 0.88
C GLY A 337 42.93 -6.38 2.13
N SER A 338 43.91 -5.93 2.85
CA SER A 338 43.73 -5.24 4.15
C SER A 338 43.45 -3.73 4.05
N ASN A 339 43.42 -3.18 2.84
CA ASN A 339 43.21 -1.74 2.66
C ASN A 339 41.72 -1.33 2.88
N GLN A 340 41.49 -0.02 3.03
CA GLN A 340 40.17 0.54 3.29
C GLN A 340 39.13 0.18 2.22
N SER A 341 39.53 0.09 0.95
CA SER A 341 38.61 -0.29 -0.15
C SER A 341 38.22 -1.75 -0.06
N ALA A 342 39.13 -2.64 0.34
CA ALA A 342 38.83 -4.05 0.56
C ALA A 342 37.90 -4.25 1.78
N GLN A 343 38.12 -3.50 2.86
CA GLN A 343 37.24 -3.52 4.03
C GLN A 343 35.81 -3.03 3.66
N LEU A 344 35.72 -1.94 2.88
CA LEU A 344 34.45 -1.43 2.39
C LEU A 344 33.72 -2.49 1.54
N MET A 345 34.40 -3.08 0.56
CA MET A 345 33.83 -4.12 -0.30
C MET A 345 33.34 -5.33 0.51
N ARG A 346 34.09 -5.80 1.50
CA ARG A 346 33.64 -6.88 2.40
C ARG A 346 32.39 -6.51 3.18
N SER A 347 32.34 -5.29 3.76
CA SER A 347 31.19 -4.85 4.54
C SER A 347 29.94 -4.71 3.68
N ILE A 348 30.07 -4.12 2.48
CA ILE A 348 28.98 -4.03 1.50
C ILE A 348 28.51 -5.42 1.09
N SER A 349 29.44 -6.34 0.80
CA SER A 349 29.10 -7.72 0.42
C SER A 349 28.39 -8.46 1.56
N ALA A 350 28.85 -8.33 2.79
CA ALA A 350 28.22 -8.97 3.95
C ALA A 350 26.81 -8.39 4.21
N LEU A 351 26.62 -7.07 4.14
CA LEU A 351 25.31 -6.43 4.25
C LEU A 351 24.37 -6.85 3.12
N GLY A 352 24.84 -6.83 1.88
CA GLY A 352 24.07 -7.24 0.72
C GLY A 352 23.64 -8.71 0.77
N MET A 353 24.55 -9.60 1.19
CA MET A 353 24.24 -11.03 1.35
C MET A 353 23.25 -11.27 2.50
N ALA A 354 23.33 -10.51 3.58
CA ALA A 354 22.34 -10.59 4.66
C ALA A 354 20.95 -10.14 4.17
N ILE A 355 20.86 -9.04 3.40
CA ILE A 355 19.59 -8.64 2.78
C ILE A 355 19.08 -9.74 1.86
N PHE A 356 19.93 -10.32 1.01
CA PHE A 356 19.53 -11.41 0.12
C PHE A 356 18.94 -12.60 0.90
N LEU A 357 19.57 -13.01 2.00
CA LEU A 357 19.07 -14.09 2.87
C LEU A 357 17.73 -13.73 3.56
N ILE A 358 17.48 -12.44 3.81
CA ILE A 358 16.22 -12.00 4.40
C ILE A 358 15.08 -12.03 3.37
N ILE A 359 15.35 -11.56 2.14
CA ILE A 359 14.30 -11.33 1.13
C ILE A 359 13.92 -12.54 0.31
N THR A 360 14.76 -13.57 0.26
CA THR A 360 14.58 -14.74 -0.62
C THR A 360 13.51 -15.69 -0.10
N VAL A 361 12.90 -16.45 -0.99
CA VAL A 361 12.00 -17.56 -0.64
C VAL A 361 12.68 -18.51 0.35
N GLY A 362 11.98 -18.92 1.41
CA GLY A 362 12.56 -19.72 2.51
C GLY A 362 13.57 -18.95 3.37
N GLY A 363 13.65 -17.62 3.22
CA GLY A 363 14.64 -16.80 3.88
C GLY A 363 14.27 -16.40 5.31
N VAL A 364 15.16 -15.59 5.92
CA VAL A 364 14.99 -15.12 7.30
C VAL A 364 13.71 -14.27 7.47
N GLY A 365 13.24 -13.60 6.39
CA GLY A 365 11.98 -12.85 6.40
C GLY A 365 10.77 -13.73 6.72
N ALA A 366 10.68 -14.91 6.11
CA ALA A 366 9.63 -15.87 6.43
C ALA A 366 9.71 -16.35 7.89
N LEU A 367 10.93 -16.59 8.40
CA LEU A 367 11.14 -16.97 9.80
C LEU A 367 10.71 -15.85 10.77
N ILE A 368 10.97 -14.57 10.44
CA ILE A 368 10.50 -13.43 11.23
C ILE A 368 8.96 -13.42 11.29
N ASN A 369 8.28 -13.68 10.18
CA ASN A 369 6.81 -13.72 10.15
C ASN A 369 6.25 -14.88 10.98
N VAL A 370 6.92 -16.03 11.01
CA VAL A 370 6.52 -17.16 11.89
C VAL A 370 6.60 -16.76 13.36
N ILE A 371 7.63 -15.98 13.74
CA ILE A 371 7.89 -15.66 15.15
C ILE A 371 7.07 -14.47 15.65
N SER A 372 6.84 -13.43 14.83
CA SER A 372 6.38 -12.15 15.40
C SER A 372 5.48 -11.24 14.56
N VAL A 373 5.72 -11.01 13.27
CA VAL A 373 5.12 -9.86 12.56
C VAL A 373 4.59 -10.25 11.17
N PRO A 374 3.41 -10.89 11.07
CA PRO A 374 2.82 -11.25 9.78
C PRO A 374 2.44 -10.03 8.92
N ASP A 375 2.25 -8.85 9.51
CA ASP A 375 1.86 -7.63 8.78
C ASP A 375 2.92 -7.14 7.80
N ILE A 376 4.21 -7.42 8.05
CA ILE A 376 5.31 -7.16 7.11
C ILE A 376 5.49 -8.38 6.20
N ARG A 377 4.77 -8.42 5.07
CA ARG A 377 4.72 -9.60 4.19
C ARG A 377 5.60 -9.49 2.94
N ALA A 378 5.78 -8.30 2.39
CA ALA A 378 6.43 -8.10 1.09
C ALA A 378 7.95 -7.81 1.25
N TYR A 379 8.73 -8.83 1.59
CA TYR A 379 10.18 -8.71 1.77
C TYR A 379 10.92 -8.39 0.47
N ASN A 380 10.32 -8.64 -0.72
CA ASN A 380 10.89 -8.22 -2.01
C ASN A 380 11.20 -6.72 -2.05
N ARG A 381 10.46 -5.90 -1.29
CA ARG A 381 10.65 -4.44 -1.20
C ARG A 381 11.98 -4.02 -0.60
N PHE A 382 12.65 -4.91 0.13
CA PHE A 382 14.00 -4.69 0.63
C PHE A 382 15.06 -4.77 -0.49
N SER A 383 14.72 -5.25 -1.68
CA SER A 383 15.64 -5.35 -2.83
C SER A 383 16.24 -4.03 -3.27
N VAL A 384 15.60 -2.89 -3.02
CA VAL A 384 16.16 -1.56 -3.38
C VAL A 384 17.40 -1.21 -2.55
N PHE A 385 17.53 -1.73 -1.31
CA PHE A 385 18.74 -1.63 -0.49
C PHE A 385 19.84 -2.53 -1.08
N LEU A 386 19.51 -3.76 -1.45
CA LEU A 386 20.41 -4.69 -2.13
C LEU A 386 20.93 -4.10 -3.44
N ALA A 387 20.02 -3.50 -4.23
CA ALA A 387 20.34 -2.85 -5.50
C ALA A 387 21.38 -1.73 -5.31
N PHE A 388 21.21 -0.88 -4.27
CA PHE A 388 22.16 0.16 -3.97
C PHE A 388 23.57 -0.41 -3.68
N PHE A 389 23.67 -1.41 -2.80
CA PHE A 389 24.95 -2.04 -2.49
C PHE A 389 25.55 -2.73 -3.71
N ALA A 390 24.76 -3.38 -4.53
CA ALA A 390 25.21 -4.05 -5.74
C ALA A 390 25.76 -3.06 -6.77
N ILE A 391 25.07 -1.94 -7.00
CA ILE A 391 25.54 -0.87 -7.92
C ILE A 391 26.85 -0.25 -7.40
N VAL A 392 26.94 0.02 -6.09
CA VAL A 392 28.19 0.53 -5.49
C VAL A 392 29.33 -0.46 -5.61
N ALA A 393 29.09 -1.76 -5.36
CA ALA A 393 30.09 -2.82 -5.51
C ALA A 393 30.63 -2.90 -6.95
N THR A 394 29.74 -2.84 -7.96
CA THR A 394 30.14 -2.75 -9.37
C THR A 394 30.99 -1.50 -9.64
N GLY A 395 30.55 -0.35 -9.14
CA GLY A 395 31.29 0.91 -9.30
C GLY A 395 32.70 0.86 -8.70
N LEU A 396 32.86 0.31 -7.50
CA LEU A 396 34.16 0.12 -6.85
C LEU A 396 35.06 -0.83 -7.64
N CYS A 397 34.51 -1.93 -8.13
CA CYS A 397 35.26 -2.90 -8.95
C CYS A 397 35.74 -2.27 -10.26
N LEU A 398 34.86 -1.62 -11.01
CA LEU A 398 35.19 -1.00 -12.29
C LEU A 398 36.16 0.19 -12.12
N GLN A 399 35.97 0.99 -11.08
CA GLN A 399 36.92 2.08 -10.75
C GLN A 399 38.32 1.51 -10.43
N GLY A 400 38.40 0.44 -9.64
CA GLY A 400 39.68 -0.26 -9.37
C GLY A 400 40.31 -0.83 -10.64
N TRP A 401 39.50 -1.44 -11.51
CA TRP A 401 39.95 -1.97 -12.80
C TRP A 401 40.48 -0.88 -13.74
N LEU A 402 39.85 0.29 -13.79
CA LEU A 402 40.34 1.43 -14.56
C LEU A 402 41.73 1.91 -14.08
N GLY A 403 41.97 1.84 -12.77
CA GLY A 403 43.30 2.21 -12.17
C GLY A 403 44.37 1.14 -12.32
N SER A 404 44.03 -0.09 -12.72
CA SER A 404 45.00 -1.19 -12.86
C SER A 404 45.74 -1.14 -14.18
N GLY A 405 46.95 -1.74 -14.23
CA GLY A 405 47.74 -1.93 -15.46
C GLY A 405 47.28 -3.04 -16.39
N ALA A 406 46.17 -3.75 -16.06
CA ALA A 406 45.75 -4.98 -16.72
C ALA A 406 45.41 -4.89 -18.23
N VAL A 407 45.11 -3.70 -18.75
CA VAL A 407 44.87 -3.45 -20.18
C VAL A 407 45.71 -2.25 -20.62
N ARG A 408 46.48 -2.39 -21.70
CA ARG A 408 47.42 -1.34 -22.18
C ARG A 408 46.67 -0.04 -22.60
N SER A 409 45.49 -0.12 -23.18
CA SER A 409 44.72 1.05 -23.63
C SER A 409 43.73 1.54 -22.57
N LYS A 410 43.98 2.69 -21.97
CA LYS A 410 43.04 3.38 -21.08
C LYS A 410 41.72 3.71 -21.81
N ILE A 411 41.79 4.10 -23.07
CA ILE A 411 40.61 4.46 -23.90
C ILE A 411 39.67 3.26 -24.03
N ALA A 412 40.24 2.07 -24.31
CA ALA A 412 39.42 0.84 -24.42
C ALA A 412 38.69 0.52 -23.10
N LYS A 413 39.35 0.73 -21.94
CA LYS A 413 38.72 0.53 -20.64
C LYS A 413 37.55 1.49 -20.42
N TYR A 414 37.72 2.77 -20.68
CA TYR A 414 36.63 3.76 -20.55
C TYR A 414 35.48 3.45 -21.50
N PHE A 415 35.80 3.02 -22.73
CA PHE A 415 34.78 2.60 -23.70
C PHE A 415 33.96 1.41 -23.19
N ILE A 416 34.61 0.36 -22.68
CA ILE A 416 33.95 -0.83 -22.13
C ILE A 416 33.05 -0.47 -20.95
N VAL A 417 33.55 0.34 -19.99
CA VAL A 417 32.77 0.77 -18.83
C VAL A 417 31.57 1.63 -19.24
N GLY A 418 31.79 2.57 -20.18
CA GLY A 418 30.73 3.40 -20.71
C GLY A 418 29.66 2.60 -21.46
N ALA A 419 30.06 1.68 -22.33
CA ALA A 419 29.16 0.81 -23.05
C ALA A 419 28.33 -0.08 -22.11
N PHE A 420 28.98 -0.65 -21.08
CA PHE A 420 28.26 -1.46 -20.07
C PHE A 420 27.27 -0.62 -19.26
N ALA A 421 27.62 0.60 -18.88
CA ALA A 421 26.72 1.51 -18.16
C ALA A 421 25.52 1.92 -19.01
N ILE A 422 25.74 2.29 -20.29
CA ILE A 422 24.68 2.66 -21.22
C ILE A 422 23.73 1.47 -21.48
N LEU A 423 24.30 0.28 -21.68
CA LEU A 423 23.52 -0.92 -21.93
C LEU A 423 22.68 -1.32 -20.70
N SER A 424 23.26 -1.14 -19.50
CA SER A 424 22.55 -1.41 -18.26
C SER A 424 21.41 -0.41 -18.03
N LEU A 425 21.64 0.88 -18.30
CA LEU A 425 20.61 1.90 -18.23
C LEU A 425 19.49 1.62 -19.24
N TYR A 426 19.86 1.27 -20.48
CA TYR A 426 18.88 0.90 -21.52
C TYR A 426 18.00 -0.28 -21.08
N ASP A 427 18.60 -1.34 -20.53
CA ASP A 427 17.86 -2.50 -20.00
C ASP A 427 16.86 -2.10 -18.92
N GLN A 428 17.25 -1.21 -18.00
CA GLN A 428 16.37 -0.69 -16.96
C GLN A 428 15.21 0.13 -17.53
N LEU A 429 15.48 1.02 -18.48
CA LEU A 429 14.49 1.92 -19.09
C LEU A 429 13.40 1.18 -19.87
N LEU A 430 13.67 -0.04 -20.37
CA LEU A 430 12.65 -0.87 -21.01
C LEU A 430 11.46 -1.19 -20.10
N HIS A 431 11.63 -1.14 -18.77
CA HIS A 431 10.55 -1.36 -17.80
C HIS A 431 9.53 -0.20 -17.74
N ALA A 432 9.78 0.92 -18.41
CA ALA A 432 8.81 2.01 -18.55
C ALA A 432 7.77 1.77 -19.66
N ARG A 433 7.97 0.79 -20.56
CA ARG A 433 7.06 0.52 -21.67
C ARG A 433 5.59 0.36 -21.29
N PRO A 434 5.23 -0.41 -20.25
CA PRO A 434 3.83 -0.55 -19.87
C PRO A 434 3.15 0.78 -19.53
N LEU A 435 3.87 1.73 -18.92
CA LEU A 435 3.36 3.08 -18.67
C LEU A 435 3.04 3.83 -19.97
N VAL A 436 3.94 3.76 -20.95
CA VAL A 436 3.76 4.42 -22.23
C VAL A 436 2.62 3.82 -23.05
N GLU A 437 2.50 2.49 -23.04
CA GLU A 437 1.45 1.76 -23.76
C GLU A 437 0.05 2.04 -23.21
N GLY A 438 -0.09 2.23 -21.89
CA GLY A 438 -1.35 2.56 -21.22
C GLY A 438 -1.84 4.01 -21.42
N GLN A 439 -0.93 4.96 -21.64
CA GLN A 439 -1.19 6.40 -21.61
C GLN A 439 -2.38 6.86 -22.45
N ARG A 440 -2.51 6.39 -23.69
CA ARG A 440 -3.59 6.82 -24.59
C ARG A 440 -4.96 6.41 -24.09
N LYS A 441 -5.09 5.19 -23.58
CA LYS A 441 -6.32 4.66 -23.00
C LYS A 441 -6.70 5.45 -21.74
N ASP A 442 -5.73 5.71 -20.89
CA ASP A 442 -5.91 6.44 -19.64
C ASP A 442 -6.33 7.89 -19.87
N MET A 443 -5.72 8.58 -20.82
CA MET A 443 -6.13 9.95 -21.20
C MET A 443 -7.55 10.00 -21.77
N GLN A 444 -7.92 9.05 -22.63
CA GLN A 444 -9.27 9.00 -23.18
C GLN A 444 -10.30 8.76 -22.07
N ARG A 445 -10.04 7.79 -21.19
CA ARG A 445 -10.91 7.46 -20.07
C ARG A 445 -11.10 8.66 -19.12
N ALA A 446 -10.01 9.30 -18.72
CA ALA A 446 -10.04 10.48 -17.87
C ALA A 446 -10.82 11.65 -18.50
N PHE A 447 -10.69 11.84 -19.81
CA PHE A 447 -11.42 12.87 -20.53
C PHE A 447 -12.93 12.61 -20.56
N GLU A 448 -13.36 11.38 -20.82
CA GLU A 448 -14.77 10.98 -20.82
C GLU A 448 -15.39 11.16 -19.44
N GLU A 449 -14.71 10.67 -18.38
CA GLU A 449 -15.16 10.81 -16.98
C GLU A 449 -15.28 12.29 -16.58
N LYS A 450 -14.29 13.11 -16.90
CA LYS A 450 -14.32 14.55 -16.64
C LYS A 450 -15.52 15.26 -17.28
N GLN A 451 -15.86 14.92 -18.53
CA GLN A 451 -17.02 15.49 -19.21
C GLN A 451 -18.34 15.11 -18.53
N ILE A 452 -18.48 13.85 -18.12
CA ILE A 452 -19.69 13.37 -17.42
C ILE A 452 -19.85 14.15 -16.10
N ILE A 453 -18.81 14.23 -15.29
CA ILE A 453 -18.86 14.91 -14.00
C ILE A 453 -19.14 16.42 -14.17
N ALA A 454 -18.51 17.08 -15.13
CA ALA A 454 -18.78 18.48 -15.42
C ALA A 454 -20.23 18.74 -15.85
N LYS A 455 -20.89 17.77 -16.52
CA LYS A 455 -22.32 17.82 -16.82
C LYS A 455 -23.17 17.68 -15.56
N LEU A 456 -22.83 16.75 -14.68
CA LEU A 456 -23.57 16.53 -13.43
C LEU A 456 -23.46 17.72 -12.49
N GLU A 457 -22.30 18.36 -12.37
CA GLU A 457 -22.08 19.55 -11.55
C GLU A 457 -22.90 20.77 -11.99
N LYS A 458 -23.32 20.82 -13.26
CA LYS A 458 -24.28 21.84 -13.76
C LYS A 458 -25.73 21.50 -13.42
N ILE A 459 -26.04 20.25 -13.21
CA ILE A 459 -27.42 19.76 -12.96
C ILE A 459 -27.72 19.72 -11.46
N PHE A 460 -26.73 19.31 -10.64
CA PHE A 460 -26.91 19.16 -9.20
C PHE A 460 -26.38 20.38 -8.43
N PRO A 461 -27.04 20.74 -7.32
CA PRO A 461 -26.58 21.82 -6.46
C PRO A 461 -25.23 21.46 -5.79
N HIS A 462 -24.60 22.48 -5.20
CA HIS A 462 -23.45 22.27 -4.34
C HIS A 462 -23.81 21.30 -3.21
N ASP A 463 -22.86 20.44 -2.85
CA ASP A 463 -22.97 19.44 -1.81
C ASP A 463 -24.00 18.30 -2.09
N ALA A 464 -24.55 18.22 -3.29
CA ALA A 464 -25.42 17.11 -3.66
C ALA A 464 -24.69 15.78 -3.50
N ALA A 465 -25.37 14.80 -2.89
CA ALA A 465 -24.80 13.49 -2.60
C ALA A 465 -25.26 12.44 -3.59
N LEU A 466 -24.33 11.62 -4.09
CA LEU A 466 -24.59 10.53 -5.03
C LEU A 466 -24.31 9.19 -4.37
N LEU A 467 -25.31 8.30 -4.39
CA LEU A 467 -25.18 6.92 -3.95
C LEU A 467 -24.58 6.06 -5.08
N GLU A 468 -23.45 5.45 -4.84
CA GLU A 468 -22.74 4.64 -5.83
C GLU A 468 -23.12 3.17 -5.72
N LEU A 469 -23.46 2.56 -6.86
CA LEU A 469 -23.80 1.16 -7.00
C LEU A 469 -22.90 0.45 -8.03
N PRO A 470 -22.48 -0.82 -7.75
CA PRO A 470 -22.80 -1.61 -6.56
C PRO A 470 -22.12 -1.10 -5.29
N PHE A 471 -22.63 -1.48 -4.14
CA PHE A 471 -21.91 -1.26 -2.89
C PHE A 471 -20.62 -2.09 -2.86
N THR A 472 -19.48 -1.44 -2.61
CA THR A 472 -18.18 -2.11 -2.54
C THR A 472 -17.48 -1.81 -1.22
N GLY A 473 -16.64 -2.74 -0.76
CA GLY A 473 -15.78 -2.52 0.41
C GLY A 473 -14.53 -1.69 0.09
N PHE A 474 -13.78 -1.32 1.13
CA PHE A 474 -12.46 -0.72 1.04
C PHE A 474 -11.66 -1.04 2.31
N PRO A 475 -10.38 -1.42 2.22
CA PRO A 475 -9.55 -1.64 1.01
C PRO A 475 -9.71 -3.03 0.37
N ALA A 476 -10.45 -3.94 0.99
CA ALA A 476 -10.71 -5.26 0.41
C ALA A 476 -11.61 -5.13 -0.82
N LEU A 477 -11.21 -5.77 -1.89
CA LEU A 477 -11.77 -5.57 -3.22
C LEU A 477 -12.41 -6.86 -3.71
N ALA A 478 -13.70 -6.79 -3.98
CA ALA A 478 -14.37 -7.76 -4.82
C ALA A 478 -14.30 -7.27 -6.28
N HIS A 479 -13.95 -8.14 -7.21
CA HIS A 479 -14.11 -7.87 -8.62
C HIS A 479 -15.59 -8.07 -9.01
N PHE A 480 -16.17 -7.03 -9.59
CA PHE A 480 -17.55 -7.06 -10.08
C PHE A 480 -17.56 -7.06 -11.60
N ASN A 481 -17.62 -8.21 -12.24
CA ASN A 481 -17.66 -8.37 -13.70
C ASN A 481 -16.51 -7.60 -14.41
N LYS A 482 -16.79 -6.47 -15.08
CA LYS A 482 -15.82 -5.63 -15.80
C LYS A 482 -15.39 -4.39 -15.02
N MET A 483 -15.97 -4.16 -13.85
CA MET A 483 -15.62 -3.04 -12.98
C MET A 483 -14.32 -3.35 -12.24
N GLU A 484 -13.34 -2.48 -12.39
CA GLU A 484 -12.05 -2.60 -11.72
C GLU A 484 -12.14 -2.18 -10.25
N SER A 485 -11.18 -2.65 -9.49
CA SER A 485 -10.97 -2.21 -8.12
C SER A 485 -10.81 -0.70 -8.05
N TYR A 486 -11.43 -0.06 -7.07
CA TYR A 486 -11.40 1.39 -6.84
C TYR A 486 -12.06 2.26 -7.94
N ASP A 487 -12.77 1.71 -8.91
CA ASP A 487 -13.42 2.51 -9.94
C ASP A 487 -14.42 3.54 -9.39
N HIS A 488 -15.01 3.27 -8.22
CA HIS A 488 -15.89 4.23 -7.54
C HIS A 488 -15.20 5.52 -7.07
N VAL A 489 -13.89 5.55 -6.94
CA VAL A 489 -13.21 6.81 -6.60
C VAL A 489 -13.14 7.78 -7.78
N ARG A 490 -13.26 7.29 -9.02
CA ARG A 490 -13.01 8.10 -10.24
C ARG A 490 -13.92 9.29 -10.39
N PRO A 491 -15.24 9.20 -10.14
CA PRO A 491 -16.13 10.36 -10.20
C PRO A 491 -15.68 11.47 -9.24
N TYR A 492 -15.28 11.11 -8.02
CA TYR A 492 -14.74 12.07 -7.06
C TYR A 492 -13.52 12.81 -7.61
N LEU A 493 -12.62 12.12 -8.33
CA LEU A 493 -11.37 12.74 -8.82
C LEU A 493 -11.63 13.98 -9.70
N TRP A 494 -12.74 14.02 -10.43
CA TRP A 494 -13.12 15.10 -11.33
C TRP A 494 -14.18 16.04 -10.73
N SER A 495 -14.77 15.69 -9.58
CA SER A 495 -15.81 16.46 -8.93
C SER A 495 -15.23 17.61 -8.11
N HIS A 496 -15.88 18.80 -8.13
CA HIS A 496 -15.50 19.95 -7.32
C HIS A 496 -16.36 20.10 -6.07
N HIS A 497 -17.64 19.74 -6.15
CA HIS A 497 -18.59 20.01 -5.05
C HIS A 497 -19.60 18.87 -4.77
N LEU A 498 -19.60 17.79 -5.56
CA LEU A 498 -20.48 16.65 -5.31
C LEU A 498 -19.89 15.73 -4.22
N LYS A 499 -20.77 15.09 -3.45
CA LYS A 499 -20.42 14.11 -2.43
C LYS A 499 -20.70 12.69 -2.93
N TRP A 500 -19.82 11.75 -2.58
CA TRP A 500 -19.85 10.38 -3.08
C TRP A 500 -19.94 9.39 -1.92
N SER A 501 -20.72 8.33 -2.07
CA SER A 501 -20.93 7.36 -1.00
C SER A 501 -19.73 6.44 -0.73
N TRP A 502 -18.87 6.22 -1.71
CA TRP A 502 -17.65 5.44 -1.54
C TRP A 502 -16.52 6.30 -0.92
N PRO A 503 -15.55 5.73 -0.16
CA PRO A 503 -15.43 4.35 0.30
C PRO A 503 -16.14 4.10 1.64
N SER A 504 -16.61 2.87 1.84
CA SER A 504 -17.15 2.43 3.13
C SER A 504 -16.03 1.88 4.00
N PHE A 505 -15.45 2.72 4.87
CA PHE A 505 -14.30 2.34 5.70
C PHE A 505 -14.61 2.32 7.20
N SER A 506 -15.35 3.30 7.74
CA SER A 506 -15.70 3.31 9.16
C SER A 506 -16.75 2.25 9.49
N GLN A 507 -16.73 1.69 10.70
CA GLN A 507 -17.73 0.72 11.18
C GLN A 507 -19.15 1.24 11.02
N ARG A 508 -19.37 2.53 11.33
CA ARG A 508 -20.68 3.17 11.18
C ARG A 508 -21.15 3.19 9.72
N HIS A 509 -20.25 3.51 8.79
CA HIS A 509 -20.57 3.51 7.37
C HIS A 509 -20.85 2.09 6.86
N ARG A 510 -20.08 1.11 7.30
CA ARG A 510 -20.31 -0.31 6.97
C ARG A 510 -21.67 -0.81 7.46
N ALA A 511 -22.05 -0.48 8.70
CA ALA A 511 -23.35 -0.84 9.23
C ALA A 511 -24.50 -0.23 8.41
N TRP A 512 -24.37 1.04 8.01
CA TRP A 512 -25.32 1.68 7.10
C TRP A 512 -25.34 0.99 5.73
N GLN A 513 -24.19 0.75 5.12
CA GLN A 513 -24.09 0.10 3.82
C GLN A 513 -24.74 -1.29 3.83
N THR A 514 -24.55 -2.08 4.88
CA THR A 514 -25.18 -3.41 5.03
C THR A 514 -26.71 -3.31 5.00
N LYS A 515 -27.29 -2.36 5.74
CA LYS A 515 -28.76 -2.10 5.68
C LYS A 515 -29.21 -1.73 4.27
N MET A 516 -28.45 -0.87 3.59
CA MET A 516 -28.79 -0.42 2.23
C MET A 516 -28.71 -1.56 1.19
N GLN A 517 -27.79 -2.51 1.35
CA GLN A 517 -27.61 -3.67 0.46
C GLN A 517 -28.78 -4.65 0.48
N GLU A 518 -29.53 -4.70 1.58
CA GLU A 518 -30.72 -5.56 1.72
C GLU A 518 -31.95 -5.00 1.00
N LEU A 519 -31.92 -3.71 0.63
CA LEU A 519 -33.06 -3.02 0.02
C LEU A 519 -33.02 -3.07 -1.50
N GLN A 520 -34.21 -3.11 -2.13
CA GLN A 520 -34.37 -3.17 -3.58
C GLN A 520 -35.44 -2.18 -4.06
N GLY A 521 -35.37 -1.81 -5.33
CA GLY A 521 -36.41 -1.02 -6.01
C GLY A 521 -36.82 0.25 -5.24
N SER A 522 -38.11 0.40 -4.99
CA SER A 522 -38.68 1.58 -4.30
C SER A 522 -38.14 1.80 -2.89
N ASP A 523 -37.80 0.74 -2.18
CA ASP A 523 -37.34 0.84 -0.78
C ASP A 523 -35.89 1.31 -0.72
N LEU A 524 -35.05 0.92 -1.66
CA LEU A 524 -33.71 1.49 -1.81
C LEU A 524 -33.77 2.99 -2.19
N ILE A 525 -34.70 3.38 -3.07
CA ILE A 525 -34.92 4.80 -3.42
C ILE A 525 -35.31 5.61 -2.18
N LYS A 526 -36.30 5.15 -1.40
CA LYS A 526 -36.74 5.82 -0.17
C LYS A 526 -35.60 5.94 0.83
N ALA A 527 -34.83 4.85 1.05
CA ALA A 527 -33.69 4.82 1.96
C ALA A 527 -32.56 5.78 1.51
N ALA A 528 -32.28 5.86 0.22
CA ALA A 528 -31.35 6.84 -0.33
C ALA A 528 -31.81 8.27 -0.02
N ILE A 529 -33.11 8.59 -0.23
CA ILE A 529 -33.67 9.91 0.06
C ILE A 529 -33.62 10.21 1.57
N PHE A 530 -34.00 9.26 2.44
CA PHE A 530 -33.94 9.44 3.89
C PHE A 530 -32.50 9.69 4.39
N THR A 531 -31.51 9.12 3.72
CA THR A 531 -30.10 9.30 4.08
C THR A 531 -29.41 10.46 3.34
N GLY A 532 -30.20 11.26 2.60
CA GLY A 532 -29.76 12.55 2.06
C GLY A 532 -29.11 12.48 0.68
N PHE A 533 -29.34 11.42 -0.09
CA PHE A 533 -28.85 11.33 -1.46
C PHE A 533 -29.80 12.00 -2.46
N ASP A 534 -29.23 12.77 -3.38
CA ASP A 534 -29.93 13.45 -4.47
C ASP A 534 -29.99 12.63 -5.75
N ALA A 535 -29.08 11.68 -5.90
CA ALA A 535 -29.03 10.78 -7.05
C ALA A 535 -28.39 9.42 -6.72
N ILE A 536 -28.63 8.45 -7.63
CA ILE A 536 -27.94 7.16 -7.63
C ILE A 536 -27.04 7.11 -8.87
N TRP A 537 -25.78 6.81 -8.66
CA TRP A 537 -24.77 6.54 -9.69
C TRP A 537 -24.59 5.03 -9.85
N VAL A 538 -24.82 4.49 -11.04
CA VAL A 538 -24.69 3.07 -11.35
C VAL A 538 -23.54 2.85 -12.31
N ASP A 539 -22.51 2.09 -11.91
CA ASP A 539 -21.49 1.58 -12.83
C ASP A 539 -22.00 0.28 -13.47
N ARG A 540 -22.42 0.37 -14.71
CA ARG A 540 -23.00 -0.73 -15.47
C ARG A 540 -22.01 -1.87 -15.73
N PHE A 541 -20.71 -1.61 -15.69
CA PHE A 541 -19.66 -2.61 -15.85
C PHE A 541 -19.60 -3.63 -14.70
N ALA A 542 -20.19 -3.30 -13.57
CA ALA A 542 -20.29 -4.21 -12.44
C ALA A 542 -21.28 -5.37 -12.67
N TYR A 543 -22.18 -5.25 -13.64
CA TYR A 543 -23.30 -6.18 -13.84
C TYR A 543 -23.19 -6.92 -15.17
N PRO A 544 -23.48 -8.25 -15.20
CA PRO A 544 -23.45 -9.05 -16.44
C PRO A 544 -24.45 -8.55 -17.50
N ASP A 545 -25.63 -8.07 -17.06
CA ASP A 545 -26.70 -7.51 -17.90
C ASP A 545 -26.53 -6.00 -18.16
N ALA A 546 -25.35 -5.46 -17.89
CA ALA A 546 -25.07 -4.03 -17.89
C ALA A 546 -26.03 -3.24 -16.97
N GLY A 547 -26.49 -3.83 -15.87
CA GLY A 547 -27.33 -3.21 -14.87
C GLY A 547 -28.78 -2.93 -15.30
N GLN A 548 -29.25 -3.54 -16.39
CA GLN A 548 -30.58 -3.24 -16.92
C GLN A 548 -31.71 -3.60 -15.93
N ALA A 549 -31.66 -4.76 -15.29
CA ALA A 549 -32.62 -5.18 -14.29
C ALA A 549 -32.62 -4.19 -13.09
N LEU A 550 -31.47 -3.82 -12.58
CA LEU A 550 -31.33 -2.86 -11.47
C LEU A 550 -31.90 -1.48 -11.86
N ILE A 551 -31.44 -0.93 -12.98
CA ILE A 551 -31.89 0.39 -13.46
C ILE A 551 -33.41 0.41 -13.68
N SER A 552 -33.99 -0.64 -14.27
CA SER A 552 -35.43 -0.75 -14.46
C SER A 552 -36.19 -0.77 -13.14
N SER A 553 -35.67 -1.47 -12.10
CA SER A 553 -36.26 -1.51 -10.77
C SER A 553 -36.22 -0.17 -10.05
N LEU A 554 -35.14 0.63 -10.30
CA LEU A 554 -34.92 1.94 -9.70
C LEU A 554 -35.53 3.10 -10.52
N SER A 555 -35.92 2.89 -11.76
CA SER A 555 -36.53 3.93 -12.63
C SER A 555 -38.07 4.01 -12.45
N GLN A 556 -38.58 3.66 -11.26
CA GLN A 556 -40.01 3.71 -10.96
C GLN A 556 -40.43 5.05 -10.34
N GLY A 557 -41.67 5.43 -10.53
CA GLY A 557 -42.23 6.64 -9.94
C GLY A 557 -41.63 7.92 -10.53
N LYS A 558 -41.23 8.85 -9.67
CA LYS A 558 -40.67 10.17 -10.03
C LYS A 558 -39.15 10.22 -10.09
N VAL A 559 -38.51 9.11 -10.42
CA VAL A 559 -37.06 9.01 -10.64
C VAL A 559 -36.77 9.27 -12.11
N ARG A 560 -35.87 10.21 -12.40
CA ARG A 560 -35.50 10.59 -13.76
C ARG A 560 -34.10 10.11 -14.09
N GLN A 561 -33.94 9.38 -15.18
CA GLN A 561 -32.61 9.03 -15.70
C GLN A 561 -32.00 10.24 -16.39
N ILE A 562 -30.74 10.58 -16.02
CA ILE A 562 -29.93 11.60 -16.67
C ILE A 562 -29.12 10.94 -17.75
N ASP A 563 -29.20 11.46 -18.97
CA ASP A 563 -28.33 11.03 -20.06
C ASP A 563 -26.87 11.46 -19.79
N THR A 564 -26.00 10.51 -19.56
CA THR A 564 -24.55 10.73 -19.35
C THR A 564 -23.76 10.69 -20.66
N ALA A 565 -24.39 10.33 -21.78
CA ALA A 565 -23.74 10.00 -23.04
C ALA A 565 -22.68 8.87 -22.91
N SER A 566 -22.76 8.09 -21.85
CA SER A 566 -21.84 6.98 -21.55
C SER A 566 -22.58 5.65 -21.58
N SER A 567 -21.97 4.63 -22.18
CA SER A 567 -22.45 3.25 -22.08
C SER A 567 -22.16 2.60 -20.73
N ARG A 568 -21.22 3.19 -19.95
CA ARG A 568 -20.80 2.64 -18.66
C ARG A 568 -21.61 3.17 -17.49
N PHE A 569 -21.94 4.47 -17.45
CA PHE A 569 -22.53 5.08 -16.27
C PHE A 569 -23.98 5.49 -16.49
N THR A 570 -24.82 5.24 -15.50
CA THR A 570 -26.20 5.73 -15.46
C THR A 570 -26.40 6.50 -14.17
N VAL A 571 -27.06 7.65 -14.26
CA VAL A 571 -27.40 8.51 -13.10
C VAL A 571 -28.90 8.64 -13.00
N LEU A 572 -29.45 8.33 -11.83
CA LEU A 572 -30.87 8.42 -11.51
C LEU A 572 -31.08 9.58 -10.54
N ASP A 573 -31.74 10.65 -11.00
CA ASP A 573 -32.07 11.84 -10.22
C ASP A 573 -33.26 11.56 -9.29
N LEU A 574 -33.06 11.71 -7.99
CA LEU A 574 -34.04 11.42 -6.93
C LEU A 574 -34.78 12.65 -6.44
N ARG A 575 -34.43 13.87 -6.86
CA ARG A 575 -34.92 15.12 -6.25
C ARG A 575 -36.43 15.30 -6.38
N GLU A 576 -37.04 14.92 -7.53
CA GLU A 576 -38.49 14.96 -7.68
C GLU A 576 -39.17 13.91 -6.79
N ALA A 577 -38.62 12.69 -6.72
CA ALA A 577 -39.12 11.63 -5.84
C ALA A 577 -38.98 12.04 -4.35
N ALA A 578 -37.88 12.71 -3.99
CA ALA A 578 -37.65 13.25 -2.64
C ALA A 578 -38.68 14.33 -2.26
N THR A 579 -39.02 15.23 -3.18
CA THR A 579 -40.08 16.24 -2.97
C THR A 579 -41.43 15.58 -2.71
N VAL A 580 -41.79 14.58 -3.49
CA VAL A 580 -43.04 13.84 -3.30
C VAL A 580 -43.07 13.06 -1.97
N LEU A 581 -41.96 12.42 -1.61
CA LEU A 581 -41.86 11.67 -0.36
C LEU A 581 -41.95 12.59 0.86
N LYS A 582 -41.24 13.71 0.87
CA LYS A 582 -41.28 14.73 1.94
C LYS A 582 -42.68 15.36 2.11
N ALA A 583 -43.42 15.54 1.02
CA ALA A 583 -44.76 16.07 1.10
C ALA A 583 -45.79 15.07 1.69
N ARG A 584 -45.45 13.79 1.79
CA ARG A 584 -46.35 12.72 2.31
C ARG A 584 -46.09 12.37 3.77
N LEU A 585 -44.97 12.76 4.32
CA LEU A 585 -44.53 12.43 5.68
C LEU A 585 -44.41 13.71 6.50
N SER A 586 -44.68 13.61 7.80
CA SER A 586 -44.33 14.66 8.73
C SER A 586 -42.81 14.75 8.91
N GLU A 587 -42.30 15.87 9.39
CA GLU A 587 -40.90 16.03 9.71
C GLU A 587 -40.42 15.00 10.73
N VAL A 588 -41.27 14.63 11.70
CA VAL A 588 -40.97 13.64 12.73
C VAL A 588 -40.81 12.24 12.11
N GLU A 589 -41.75 11.80 11.30
CA GLU A 589 -41.68 10.52 10.61
C GLU A 589 -40.45 10.43 9.69
N PHE A 590 -40.17 11.52 8.96
CA PHE A 590 -38.97 11.58 8.11
C PHE A 590 -37.69 11.43 8.95
N ALA A 591 -37.61 12.14 10.09
CA ALA A 591 -36.46 12.08 10.99
C ALA A 591 -36.30 10.70 11.65
N GLU A 592 -37.42 10.03 11.98
CA GLU A 592 -37.41 8.66 12.52
C GLU A 592 -36.82 7.67 11.49
N HIS A 593 -37.29 7.70 10.24
CA HIS A 593 -36.72 6.89 9.18
C HIS A 593 -35.24 7.16 8.93
N THR A 594 -34.85 8.44 8.91
CA THR A 594 -33.45 8.84 8.79
C THR A 594 -32.62 8.26 9.93
N SER A 595 -33.08 8.40 11.17
CA SER A 595 -32.39 7.89 12.36
C SER A 595 -32.28 6.38 12.37
N ALA A 596 -33.31 5.66 11.93
CA ALA A 596 -33.31 4.19 11.81
C ALA A 596 -32.24 3.70 10.82
N LEU A 597 -32.02 4.43 9.73
CA LEU A 597 -31.02 4.08 8.72
C LEU A 597 -29.61 4.51 9.12
N LEU A 598 -29.46 5.75 9.62
CA LEU A 598 -28.16 6.33 9.98
C LEU A 598 -27.70 5.96 11.39
N GLY A 599 -28.62 5.51 12.25
CA GLY A 599 -28.29 5.02 13.59
C GLY A 599 -27.32 3.84 13.49
N ALA A 600 -26.23 3.95 14.18
CA ALA A 600 -25.21 2.90 14.15
C ALA A 600 -25.65 1.67 14.95
N GLY A 601 -26.57 1.84 15.91
CA GLY A 601 -26.99 0.76 16.79
C GLY A 601 -25.79 0.10 17.45
N ILE A 602 -25.69 -1.21 17.30
CA ILE A 602 -24.53 -1.98 17.76
C ILE A 602 -23.54 -2.14 16.61
N LEU A 603 -22.32 -1.63 16.81
CA LEU A 603 -21.19 -1.89 15.93
C LEU A 603 -20.59 -3.25 16.26
N VAL A 604 -20.35 -4.07 15.25
CA VAL A 604 -19.75 -5.40 15.35
C VAL A 604 -18.34 -5.35 14.83
N GLU A 605 -17.37 -5.62 15.69
CA GLU A 605 -15.96 -5.68 15.31
C GLU A 605 -15.41 -7.09 15.47
N TRP A 606 -14.96 -7.67 14.35
CA TRP A 606 -14.25 -8.95 14.32
C TRP A 606 -12.79 -8.68 14.63
N THR A 607 -12.37 -9.05 15.84
CA THR A 607 -11.02 -8.78 16.30
C THR A 607 -10.13 -10.02 16.14
N ASN A 608 -9.17 -10.25 17.02
CA ASN A 608 -8.20 -11.33 16.87
C ASN A 608 -8.86 -12.71 16.68
N GLY A 609 -8.24 -13.52 15.82
CA GLY A 609 -8.56 -14.94 15.63
C GLY A 609 -9.59 -15.25 14.57
N PHE A 610 -10.35 -14.27 14.04
CA PHE A 610 -11.20 -14.47 12.87
C PHE A 610 -10.48 -14.09 11.59
N TYR A 611 -10.67 -14.89 10.54
CA TYR A 611 -10.22 -14.62 9.19
C TYR A 611 -11.20 -13.70 8.44
N GLY A 612 -10.85 -13.32 7.21
CA GLY A 612 -11.69 -12.51 6.35
C GLY A 612 -13.07 -13.15 6.09
N GLU A 613 -14.06 -12.30 5.72
CA GLU A 613 -15.39 -12.79 5.36
C GLU A 613 -15.35 -13.54 4.03
N GLU A 614 -16.01 -14.68 4.00
CA GLU A 614 -16.20 -15.55 2.85
C GLU A 614 -17.67 -15.77 2.60
N GLN A 615 -18.02 -16.18 1.38
CA GLN A 615 -19.41 -16.52 1.01
C GLN A 615 -19.43 -17.90 0.38
N ASN A 616 -20.38 -18.73 0.79
CA ASN A 616 -20.57 -20.03 0.17
C ASN A 616 -21.47 -19.94 -1.09
N THR A 617 -21.57 -21.04 -1.82
CA THR A 617 -22.38 -21.11 -3.06
C THR A 617 -23.89 -20.89 -2.84
N ALA A 618 -24.37 -21.02 -1.60
CA ALA A 618 -25.76 -20.72 -1.22
C ALA A 618 -25.98 -19.26 -0.82
N GLY A 619 -24.93 -18.42 -0.82
CA GLY A 619 -25.01 -17.01 -0.49
C GLY A 619 -24.81 -16.68 1.00
N HIS A 620 -24.63 -17.68 1.87
CA HIS A 620 -24.38 -17.44 3.29
C HIS A 620 -22.97 -16.87 3.51
N ARG A 621 -22.85 -15.84 4.34
CA ARG A 621 -21.58 -15.22 4.73
C ARG A 621 -21.03 -15.90 5.96
N PHE A 622 -19.75 -16.19 5.98
CA PHE A 622 -19.10 -16.85 7.10
C PHE A 622 -17.66 -16.37 7.29
N ARG A 623 -17.16 -16.58 8.50
CA ARG A 623 -15.74 -16.34 8.84
C ARG A 623 -15.17 -17.55 9.55
N TRP A 624 -14.07 -18.04 9.05
CA TRP A 624 -13.25 -19.02 9.74
C TRP A 624 -12.57 -18.40 10.96
N ALA A 625 -12.34 -19.22 11.97
CA ALA A 625 -11.68 -18.83 13.21
C ALA A 625 -10.49 -19.74 13.54
N GLN A 626 -9.57 -19.18 14.30
CA GLN A 626 -8.51 -19.88 15.01
C GLN A 626 -9.06 -20.56 16.27
N ASP A 627 -8.18 -21.21 17.05
CA ASP A 627 -8.54 -21.82 18.32
C ASP A 627 -9.08 -20.81 19.35
N GLN A 628 -8.70 -19.55 19.24
CA GLN A 628 -9.24 -18.41 19.99
C GLN A 628 -9.60 -17.27 19.02
N ALA A 629 -10.81 -16.73 19.17
CA ALA A 629 -11.29 -15.65 18.33
C ALA A 629 -12.25 -14.73 19.08
N ASN A 630 -12.28 -13.44 18.72
CA ASN A 630 -13.05 -12.45 19.48
C ASN A 630 -13.91 -11.60 18.54
N ILE A 631 -15.14 -11.29 19.01
CA ILE A 631 -16.02 -10.27 18.45
C ILE A 631 -16.26 -9.22 19.50
N GLU A 632 -16.12 -7.94 19.18
CA GLU A 632 -16.50 -6.84 20.06
C GLU A 632 -17.80 -6.21 19.56
N LEU A 633 -18.78 -6.06 20.47
CA LEU A 633 -20.05 -5.39 20.24
C LEU A 633 -20.00 -4.05 20.96
N ARG A 634 -20.08 -2.95 20.22
CA ARG A 634 -20.08 -1.60 20.79
C ARG A 634 -21.43 -0.95 20.61
N ASN A 635 -22.09 -0.56 21.72
CA ASN A 635 -23.26 0.30 21.62
C ASN A 635 -22.80 1.74 21.34
N SER A 636 -23.05 2.22 20.12
CA SER A 636 -22.70 3.58 19.72
C SER A 636 -23.85 4.59 19.87
N ASP A 637 -25.02 4.14 20.34
CA ASP A 637 -26.14 5.01 20.65
C ASP A 637 -25.99 5.68 22.03
N LYS A 638 -26.67 6.81 22.17
CA LYS A 638 -26.68 7.55 23.45
C LYS A 638 -27.53 6.89 24.54
N THR A 639 -28.28 5.86 24.18
CA THR A 639 -29.18 5.10 25.07
C THR A 639 -28.70 3.65 25.21
N SER A 640 -29.09 2.99 26.28
CA SER A 640 -28.89 1.55 26.41
C SER A 640 -29.75 0.79 25.40
N LEU A 641 -29.22 -0.29 24.84
CA LEU A 641 -29.90 -1.13 23.85
C LEU A 641 -30.00 -2.57 24.34
N TYR A 642 -31.19 -3.14 24.16
CA TYR A 642 -31.39 -4.59 24.23
C TYR A 642 -31.28 -5.17 22.82
N VAL A 643 -30.45 -6.17 22.65
CA VAL A 643 -30.20 -6.78 21.33
C VAL A 643 -30.29 -8.30 21.39
N CYS A 644 -30.70 -8.90 20.30
CA CYS A 644 -30.57 -10.32 20.04
C CYS A 644 -29.35 -10.57 19.14
N VAL A 645 -28.39 -11.34 19.61
CA VAL A 645 -27.27 -11.84 18.83
C VAL A 645 -27.67 -13.20 18.27
N ALA A 646 -27.57 -13.36 16.95
CA ALA A 646 -27.90 -14.59 16.26
C ALA A 646 -26.80 -14.94 15.25
N PHE A 647 -26.41 -16.22 15.21
CA PHE A 647 -25.48 -16.76 14.22
C PHE A 647 -25.61 -18.28 14.15
N ALA A 648 -25.00 -18.90 13.16
CA ALA A 648 -24.78 -20.34 13.18
C ALA A 648 -23.30 -20.65 13.35
N LEU A 649 -23.00 -21.70 14.12
CA LEU A 649 -21.65 -22.16 14.43
C LEU A 649 -21.43 -23.57 13.91
N ALA A 650 -20.35 -23.81 13.19
CA ALA A 650 -19.98 -25.14 12.71
C ALA A 650 -18.46 -25.37 12.75
N SER A 651 -18.08 -26.63 12.73
CA SER A 651 -16.67 -27.04 12.70
C SER A 651 -16.50 -28.26 11.80
N PRO A 652 -15.38 -28.45 11.13
CA PRO A 652 -15.05 -29.67 10.41
C PRO A 652 -15.04 -30.93 11.29
N PHE A 653 -14.88 -30.75 12.60
CA PHE A 653 -14.78 -31.84 13.58
C PHE A 653 -15.84 -31.70 14.68
N GLU A 654 -16.31 -32.84 15.16
CA GLU A 654 -17.24 -32.87 16.32
C GLU A 654 -16.50 -32.44 17.59
N GLY A 655 -17.15 -31.62 18.39
CA GLY A 655 -16.63 -31.16 19.68
C GLY A 655 -17.39 -29.98 20.26
N SER A 656 -16.70 -29.00 20.82
CA SER A 656 -17.33 -27.82 21.40
C SER A 656 -16.47 -26.57 21.23
N VAL A 657 -17.16 -25.43 21.11
CA VAL A 657 -16.60 -24.09 21.18
C VAL A 657 -17.17 -23.42 22.41
N LYS A 658 -16.29 -22.94 23.30
CA LYS A 658 -16.67 -22.14 24.47
C LYS A 658 -16.92 -20.71 24.02
N LEU A 659 -18.02 -20.11 24.46
CA LEU A 659 -18.34 -18.70 24.24
C LEU A 659 -18.44 -17.98 25.58
N GLU A 660 -17.57 -17.01 25.81
CA GLU A 660 -17.57 -16.13 26.98
C GLU A 660 -18.07 -14.73 26.61
N GLY A 661 -18.64 -14.01 27.58
CA GLY A 661 -19.20 -12.66 27.36
C GLY A 661 -20.66 -12.63 26.95
N ALA A 662 -21.27 -13.80 26.76
CA ALA A 662 -22.70 -13.99 26.55
C ALA A 662 -23.34 -14.60 27.82
N ASP A 663 -24.60 -14.20 28.10
CA ASP A 663 -25.39 -14.83 29.19
C ASP A 663 -25.96 -16.19 28.69
N MET A 664 -25.06 -17.14 28.40
CA MET A 664 -25.35 -18.45 27.81
C MET A 664 -24.56 -19.58 28.45
N PRO A 665 -24.96 -20.88 28.25
CA PRO A 665 -24.14 -22.03 28.64
C PRO A 665 -22.74 -21.93 28.02
N GLU A 666 -21.73 -22.23 28.80
CA GLU A 666 -20.31 -21.98 28.48
C GLU A 666 -19.78 -22.73 27.24
N ALA A 667 -20.46 -23.76 26.72
CA ALA A 667 -19.96 -24.55 25.59
C ALA A 667 -21.08 -24.89 24.58
N ILE A 668 -20.83 -24.54 23.32
CA ILE A 668 -21.70 -24.82 22.17
C ILE A 668 -21.14 -26.07 21.48
N LYS A 669 -21.96 -27.13 21.36
CA LYS A 669 -21.59 -28.31 20.60
C LYS A 669 -21.47 -27.95 19.12
N THR A 670 -20.42 -28.45 18.46
CA THR A 670 -20.16 -28.20 17.06
C THR A 670 -20.08 -29.52 16.28
N THR A 671 -20.64 -29.50 15.08
CA THR A 671 -20.56 -30.53 14.08
C THR A 671 -20.34 -29.91 12.71
N THR A 672 -20.24 -30.71 11.66
CA THR A 672 -20.21 -30.23 10.28
C THR A 672 -21.51 -29.55 9.85
N VAL A 673 -22.62 -29.80 10.57
CA VAL A 673 -23.90 -29.13 10.35
C VAL A 673 -23.97 -27.89 11.24
N PRO A 674 -24.21 -26.68 10.64
CA PRO A 674 -24.28 -25.45 11.41
C PRO A 674 -25.34 -25.48 12.51
N GLN A 675 -24.95 -25.15 13.73
CA GLN A 675 -25.82 -25.08 14.91
C GLN A 675 -26.23 -23.62 15.14
N SER A 676 -27.53 -23.34 15.15
CA SER A 676 -28.05 -22.00 15.43
C SER A 676 -27.87 -21.63 16.88
N VAL A 677 -27.32 -20.44 17.09
CA VAL A 677 -27.05 -19.84 18.40
C VAL A 677 -27.75 -18.50 18.47
N LYS A 678 -28.57 -18.28 19.50
CA LYS A 678 -29.29 -17.02 19.73
C LYS A 678 -29.29 -16.70 21.21
N PHE A 679 -28.96 -15.43 21.55
CA PHE A 679 -29.04 -14.96 22.93
C PHE A 679 -29.28 -13.45 23.02
N PRO A 680 -29.97 -12.97 24.07
CA PRO A 680 -30.13 -11.56 24.33
C PRO A 680 -28.89 -10.97 25.01
N LEU A 681 -28.60 -9.70 24.71
CA LEU A 681 -27.63 -8.89 25.45
C LEU A 681 -28.25 -7.52 25.75
N HIS A 682 -27.86 -6.97 26.90
CA HIS A 682 -28.13 -5.59 27.26
C HIS A 682 -26.81 -4.83 27.28
N LEU A 683 -26.72 -3.77 26.50
CA LEU A 683 -25.52 -2.96 26.35
C LEU A 683 -25.82 -1.51 26.75
N GLN A 684 -25.10 -0.98 27.73
CA GLN A 684 -25.18 0.42 28.12
C GLN A 684 -24.68 1.34 26.99
N SER A 685 -25.06 2.63 27.02
CA SER A 685 -24.54 3.62 26.08
C SER A 685 -23.01 3.65 26.13
N GLY A 686 -22.35 3.50 24.99
CA GLY A 686 -20.90 3.47 24.85
C GLY A 686 -20.21 2.18 25.33
N GLU A 687 -20.97 1.20 25.86
CA GLU A 687 -20.41 -0.08 26.31
C GLU A 687 -19.80 -0.88 25.14
N VAL A 688 -18.64 -1.49 25.39
CA VAL A 688 -18.02 -2.49 24.53
C VAL A 688 -18.08 -3.85 25.21
N ARG A 689 -18.84 -4.78 24.62
CA ARG A 689 -18.95 -6.15 25.09
C ARG A 689 -18.11 -7.07 24.19
N LYS A 690 -17.20 -7.80 24.81
CA LYS A 690 -16.35 -8.77 24.12
C LYS A 690 -16.97 -10.15 24.20
N LEU A 691 -17.22 -10.77 23.04
CA LEU A 691 -17.58 -12.16 22.89
C LEU A 691 -16.31 -12.93 22.53
N GLN A 692 -15.87 -13.83 23.41
CA GLN A 692 -14.66 -14.61 23.20
C GLN A 692 -15.01 -16.07 22.91
N PHE A 693 -14.56 -16.54 21.75
CA PHE A 693 -14.69 -17.93 21.32
C PHE A 693 -13.37 -18.65 21.59
N SER A 694 -13.44 -19.86 22.14
CA SER A 694 -12.26 -20.71 22.31
C SER A 694 -12.60 -22.18 22.13
N THR A 695 -11.65 -22.95 21.57
CA THR A 695 -11.83 -24.38 21.34
C THR A 695 -10.54 -25.15 21.53
N ARG A 696 -10.68 -26.47 21.78
CA ARG A 696 -9.58 -27.45 21.81
C ARG A 696 -9.66 -28.44 20.62
N LEU A 697 -10.46 -28.14 19.63
CA LEU A 697 -10.53 -28.91 18.39
C LEU A 697 -9.17 -28.94 17.68
N GLN A 698 -9.00 -29.87 16.76
CA GLN A 698 -7.85 -29.86 15.86
C GLN A 698 -8.11 -28.92 14.67
N PRO A 699 -7.11 -28.26 14.12
CA PRO A 699 -7.28 -27.46 12.93
C PRO A 699 -7.49 -28.32 11.69
N LEU A 700 -8.36 -27.89 10.80
CA LEU A 700 -8.41 -28.37 9.43
C LEU A 700 -7.25 -27.76 8.65
N SER A 701 -6.41 -28.60 8.07
CA SER A 701 -5.39 -28.20 7.11
C SER A 701 -5.86 -28.54 5.70
N ALA A 702 -6.21 -27.56 4.91
CA ALA A 702 -6.61 -27.74 3.52
C ALA A 702 -5.39 -27.58 2.59
N PRO A 703 -5.18 -28.45 1.59
CA PRO A 703 -4.10 -28.31 0.64
C PRO A 703 -4.17 -26.95 -0.08
N GLY A 704 -3.10 -26.14 0.03
CA GLY A 704 -3.03 -24.80 -0.56
C GLY A 704 -3.64 -23.67 0.27
N ASP A 705 -4.27 -23.96 1.42
CA ASP A 705 -4.73 -22.97 2.38
C ASP A 705 -3.75 -22.90 3.57
N PRO A 706 -3.07 -21.78 3.79
CA PRO A 706 -2.09 -21.65 4.88
C PRO A 706 -2.73 -21.39 6.25
N ARG A 707 -4.06 -21.31 6.32
CA ARG A 707 -4.79 -21.00 7.56
C ARG A 707 -4.98 -22.25 8.43
N ASN A 708 -4.98 -22.04 9.75
CA ASN A 708 -5.41 -23.03 10.72
C ASN A 708 -6.91 -22.81 10.99
N LEU A 709 -7.76 -23.66 10.42
CA LEU A 709 -9.22 -23.51 10.43
C LEU A 709 -9.84 -24.43 11.50
N TYR A 710 -10.33 -23.87 12.58
CA TYR A 710 -10.88 -24.65 13.70
C TYR A 710 -12.41 -24.74 13.65
N PHE A 711 -13.06 -23.61 13.51
CA PHE A 711 -14.51 -23.47 13.40
C PHE A 711 -14.84 -22.25 12.54
N TYR A 712 -16.10 -22.10 12.19
CA TYR A 712 -16.57 -20.92 11.47
C TYR A 712 -17.93 -20.45 11.99
N VAL A 713 -18.14 -19.15 11.92
CA VAL A 713 -19.37 -18.47 12.30
C VAL A 713 -20.06 -17.98 11.02
N LEU A 714 -21.33 -18.37 10.84
CA LEU A 714 -22.14 -18.02 9.68
C LEU A 714 -23.21 -17.01 10.08
N ASP A 715 -23.54 -16.11 9.16
CA ASP A 715 -24.68 -15.20 9.20
C ASP A 715 -24.83 -14.49 10.56
N PHE A 716 -23.76 -13.94 11.06
CA PHE A 716 -23.74 -13.24 12.34
C PHE A 716 -24.53 -11.93 12.25
N VAL A 717 -25.61 -11.83 13.03
CA VAL A 717 -26.52 -10.69 13.05
C VAL A 717 -26.77 -10.23 14.48
N VAL A 718 -26.83 -8.92 14.69
CA VAL A 718 -27.24 -8.28 15.94
C VAL A 718 -28.46 -7.40 15.69
N THR A 719 -29.59 -7.78 16.25
CA THR A 719 -30.87 -7.10 16.03
C THR A 719 -31.35 -6.42 17.31
N PRO A 720 -31.65 -5.11 17.31
CA PRO A 720 -32.31 -4.47 18.43
C PRO A 720 -33.63 -5.14 18.77
N ILE A 721 -33.93 -5.35 20.05
CA ILE A 721 -35.16 -5.93 20.54
C ILE A 721 -35.78 -5.08 21.66
N ASN A 722 -37.09 -5.15 21.83
CA ASN A 722 -37.73 -4.55 23.01
C ASN A 722 -37.38 -5.36 24.27
N PRO A 723 -37.23 -4.72 25.44
CA PRO A 723 -36.90 -5.42 26.71
C PRO A 723 -37.86 -6.54 27.07
N THR A 724 -39.10 -6.48 26.56
CA THR A 724 -40.17 -7.47 26.78
C THR A 724 -40.15 -8.62 25.78
N ASN A 725 -39.45 -8.48 24.67
CA ASN A 725 -39.37 -9.51 23.63
C ASN A 725 -38.24 -10.46 23.92
N LYS A 726 -38.55 -11.72 24.15
CA LYS A 726 -37.56 -12.79 24.21
C LYS A 726 -36.91 -12.91 22.83
N CYS A 727 -35.59 -13.15 22.79
CA CYS A 727 -34.81 -13.50 21.60
C CYS A 727 -35.29 -14.88 21.07
N VAL A 728 -36.55 -14.96 20.64
CA VAL A 728 -37.25 -16.19 20.24
C VAL A 728 -37.48 -16.13 18.73
N ASN A 729 -37.24 -17.25 18.09
CA ASN A 729 -37.44 -17.61 16.68
C ASN A 729 -38.30 -16.64 15.84
N GLN A 730 -37.69 -15.84 15.00
CA GLN A 730 -38.22 -15.45 13.71
C GLN A 730 -37.47 -16.18 12.61
#